data_bfd7ebf72e88c7a9c84d6913e65ca1b2
#
_entry.id   bfd7ebf72e88c7a9c84d6913e65ca1b2
#
_cell.length_a   1.000
_cell.length_b   1.000
_cell.length_c   1.000
_cell.angle_alpha   90.00
_cell.angle_beta   90.00
_cell.angle_gamma   90.00
#
_symmetry.space_group_name_H-M   'P 1'
#
loop_
_entity.id
_entity.type
_entity.pdbx_description
1 polymer ?
#
loop_
_entity_poly.entity_id
_entity_poly.type
_entity_poly.pdbx_seq_one_letter_code
_entity_poly.pdbx_strand_id
1 'polypeptide(L)'
;MGTEDNAKLKNLLPNASFELDFGQAKHDWIKYNPGEGAADNWTDMFTPLTAPLAKTGQVPQAWPTIEATADAPDGVRAAVISAAPGKPGHLTSPVMAVKGGHGYTISVYARGDDAAAARLHMCVWHQPLNWDVPPDAQSDPIAVTNQWQRYEMTFVVPTWLHTAVVDLMAVADGDAKLWVDAVQLEHAPQATPFETRLATEAHITADTPFSGMLHLHGEPLDLKLNVYQHRPADDNGKLEVRIESLEGRDMLTTQVAAPASPGRHTIALSIDFPWVGDFRAEVFSAAGERIDVANHGYMFTVHPVMQAGFGWEELGPVGDDFQGILYSRDGEVHELPAERYRLPTCQIGEGTWNFTITNDHRIYMPAAVENPGVHNDLLCTRDGGRTWDTQQVNRPIAAVLRDGSFLSYMDPEPPHWPPPTRDGRLCLSRSDDGGQTWQPLGGPGPMYEDATPGRITELRDGSLIWPISYRKPGIHHATYTFRSNDGGVTWSTPSPVCPTGEPSVLELASGRLLAVVRNNQMSKPGHVRAFFEDEHEDRWRLWHMQYGRADSLESLHNNVMLADSDDGGASWTNVRKGCHGLGEMHGSAVELPDGRIVLMHVHRVPWLHSGERARVSRDGGNAWDRETYYLSTVPTYPEYSTNCVLPPELADGEPGMILTVLGDRPQSVHADRPPLLQAVRWRPLPLEAATT
;
A
#
# COMPACT_ATOMS: atom_id res chain seq x y z
N MET A 1 -14.32 -13.41 7.09
CA MET A 1 -15.00 -14.35 8.01
C MET A 1 -15.40 -13.61 9.27
N GLY A 2 -16.68 -13.59 9.62
CA GLY A 2 -17.13 -13.00 10.88
C GLY A 2 -16.70 -13.84 12.06
N THR A 3 -16.58 -13.22 13.24
CA THR A 3 -16.20 -13.88 14.51
C THR A 3 -17.08 -15.06 14.91
N GLU A 4 -18.28 -15.21 14.33
CA GLU A 4 -19.21 -16.32 14.63
C GLU A 4 -18.83 -17.63 13.91
N ASP A 5 -18.23 -17.57 12.71
CA ASP A 5 -17.81 -18.76 11.97
C ASP A 5 -16.56 -19.42 12.57
N ASN A 6 -15.67 -18.63 13.15
CA ASN A 6 -14.46 -19.15 13.81
C ASN A 6 -14.73 -19.96 15.08
N ALA A 7 -15.91 -19.81 15.69
CA ALA A 7 -16.25 -20.56 16.93
C ALA A 7 -16.41 -22.08 16.72
N LYS A 8 -16.49 -22.53 15.47
CA LYS A 8 -16.61 -23.95 15.10
C LYS A 8 -15.28 -24.59 14.70
N LEU A 9 -14.27 -23.79 14.42
CA LEU A 9 -12.96 -24.29 14.00
C LEU A 9 -12.13 -24.65 15.22
N LYS A 10 -11.58 -25.84 15.25
CA LYS A 10 -10.63 -26.25 16.30
C LYS A 10 -9.27 -25.61 16.10
N ASN A 11 -8.84 -25.47 14.86
CA ASN A 11 -7.62 -24.74 14.51
C ASN A 11 -7.98 -23.49 13.69
N LEU A 12 -7.47 -22.34 14.08
CA LEU A 12 -7.70 -21.08 13.36
C LEU A 12 -6.69 -20.85 12.23
N LEU A 13 -5.54 -21.53 12.26
CA LEU A 13 -4.45 -21.32 11.32
C LEU A 13 -4.69 -22.10 10.01
N PRO A 14 -4.66 -21.42 8.87
CA PRO A 14 -4.66 -22.10 7.57
C PRO A 14 -3.28 -22.66 7.25
N ASN A 15 -3.23 -23.69 6.42
CA ASN A 15 -1.98 -24.35 5.99
C ASN A 15 -1.06 -24.69 7.18
N ALA A 16 -1.63 -25.13 8.26
CA ALA A 16 -0.96 -25.31 9.57
C ALA A 16 0.00 -26.51 9.61
N SER A 17 -0.05 -27.40 8.62
CA SER A 17 0.89 -28.50 8.37
C SER A 17 1.83 -28.27 7.19
N PHE A 18 1.83 -27.02 6.62
CA PHE A 18 2.74 -26.57 5.57
C PHE A 18 2.71 -27.40 4.29
N GLU A 19 1.63 -28.05 3.98
CA GLU A 19 1.49 -28.91 2.81
C GLU A 19 1.30 -28.13 1.49
N LEU A 20 0.87 -26.87 1.57
CA LEU A 20 0.81 -25.93 0.45
C LEU A 20 2.04 -25.02 0.47
N ASP A 21 2.92 -25.18 -0.53
CA ASP A 21 4.19 -24.47 -0.67
C ASP A 21 4.43 -23.94 -2.09
N PHE A 22 3.38 -23.60 -2.79
CA PHE A 22 3.45 -23.15 -4.19
C PHE A 22 3.97 -21.71 -4.36
N GLY A 23 4.23 -21.04 -3.27
CA GLY A 23 4.60 -19.63 -3.23
C GLY A 23 3.38 -18.74 -3.14
N GLN A 24 3.58 -17.56 -2.58
CA GLN A 24 2.55 -16.54 -2.49
C GLN A 24 2.63 -15.61 -3.68
N ALA A 25 1.50 -15.08 -4.11
CA ALA A 25 1.50 -13.90 -4.96
C ALA A 25 2.29 -12.78 -4.27
N LYS A 26 3.24 -12.21 -4.98
CA LYS A 26 4.12 -11.17 -4.41
C LYS A 26 3.30 -9.90 -4.26
N HIS A 27 3.18 -9.41 -3.03
CA HIS A 27 2.65 -8.10 -2.76
C HIS A 27 3.72 -7.03 -2.89
N ASP A 28 3.28 -5.83 -3.10
CA ASP A 28 4.08 -4.62 -3.11
C ASP A 28 5.01 -4.48 -1.88
N TRP A 29 4.52 -4.89 -0.74
CA TRP A 29 5.25 -4.91 0.52
C TRP A 29 6.22 -6.07 0.65
N ILE A 30 6.01 -7.13 -0.10
CA ILE A 30 6.82 -8.33 -0.08
C ILE A 30 7.85 -8.19 -1.21
N LYS A 31 8.79 -7.27 -1.07
CA LYS A 31 9.98 -7.19 -1.94
C LYS A 31 10.72 -8.51 -1.99
N TYR A 32 10.45 -9.40 -1.07
CA TYR A 32 11.17 -10.60 -0.81
C TYR A 32 10.20 -11.75 -0.57
N ASN A 33 9.36 -12.06 -1.56
CA ASN A 33 8.67 -13.33 -1.52
C ASN A 33 9.73 -14.43 -1.60
N PRO A 34 9.77 -15.35 -0.65
CA PRO A 34 10.71 -16.47 -0.66
C PRO A 34 10.60 -17.36 -1.90
N GLY A 35 9.54 -17.20 -2.72
CA GLY A 35 9.34 -17.99 -3.93
C GLY A 35 8.76 -19.37 -3.63
N GLU A 36 8.92 -20.28 -4.58
CA GLU A 36 8.54 -21.67 -4.39
C GLU A 36 9.32 -22.28 -3.21
N GLY A 37 8.64 -23.10 -2.42
CA GLY A 37 9.23 -23.73 -1.25
C GLY A 37 9.01 -23.01 0.07
N ALA A 38 8.35 -21.83 0.06
CA ALA A 38 7.83 -21.23 1.27
C ALA A 38 6.40 -21.72 1.58
N ALA A 39 6.03 -21.76 2.83
CA ALA A 39 4.67 -22.11 3.23
C ALA A 39 3.68 -21.05 2.71
N ASP A 40 2.69 -21.49 1.94
CA ASP A 40 1.66 -20.61 1.43
C ASP A 40 0.94 -19.91 2.59
N ASN A 41 0.87 -18.58 2.47
CA ASN A 41 0.31 -17.68 3.46
C ASN A 41 1.04 -17.63 4.82
N TRP A 42 2.24 -18.20 4.92
CA TRP A 42 3.17 -18.02 6.04
C TRP A 42 4.42 -17.31 5.54
N THR A 43 4.89 -16.34 6.27
CA THR A 43 6.08 -15.57 5.90
C THR A 43 6.88 -15.21 7.13
N ASP A 44 8.06 -14.67 6.98
CA ASP A 44 8.69 -14.03 8.13
C ASP A 44 8.00 -12.70 8.40
N MET A 45 7.91 -12.34 9.66
CA MET A 45 7.26 -11.13 10.08
C MET A 45 8.01 -9.85 9.62
N PHE A 46 9.21 -10.00 9.08
CA PHE A 46 10.11 -8.91 8.68
C PHE A 46 10.08 -8.62 7.17
N THR A 47 9.43 -9.48 6.41
CA THR A 47 9.38 -9.36 4.95
C THR A 47 9.03 -7.96 4.45
N PRO A 48 8.05 -7.28 4.98
CA PRO A 48 7.70 -5.93 4.53
C PRO A 48 8.63 -4.82 5.03
N LEU A 49 9.49 -5.11 6.01
CA LEU A 49 10.30 -4.09 6.72
C LEU A 49 11.80 -4.29 6.62
N THR A 50 12.25 -5.10 5.67
CA THR A 50 13.69 -5.39 5.53
C THR A 50 14.55 -4.15 5.35
N ALA A 51 14.07 -3.10 4.71
CA ALA A 51 14.84 -1.88 4.54
C ALA A 51 15.13 -1.14 5.88
N PRO A 52 14.18 -0.93 6.79
CA PRO A 52 14.44 -0.44 8.14
C PRO A 52 15.31 -1.40 8.98
N LEU A 53 15.06 -2.71 8.86
CA LEU A 53 15.81 -3.72 9.62
C LEU A 53 17.25 -3.87 9.18
N ALA A 54 17.52 -3.73 7.90
CA ALA A 54 18.89 -3.70 7.40
C ALA A 54 19.72 -2.61 8.10
N LYS A 55 19.10 -1.50 8.48
CA LYS A 55 19.74 -0.43 9.25
C LYS A 55 19.99 -0.81 10.70
N THR A 56 19.18 -1.69 11.29
CA THR A 56 19.31 -2.13 12.68
C THR A 56 20.13 -3.40 12.84
N GLY A 57 20.53 -4.05 11.75
CA GLY A 57 21.24 -5.33 11.77
C GLY A 57 20.38 -6.54 12.12
N GLN A 58 19.05 -6.37 12.17
CA GLN A 58 18.09 -7.43 12.56
C GLN A 58 17.49 -8.17 11.35
N VAL A 59 18.12 -8.11 10.19
CA VAL A 59 17.67 -8.85 9.01
C VAL A 59 17.78 -10.35 9.27
N PRO A 60 16.74 -11.16 9.00
CA PRO A 60 16.81 -12.61 9.11
C PRO A 60 18.00 -13.17 8.33
N GLN A 61 18.59 -14.22 8.84
CA GLN A 61 19.71 -14.89 8.18
C GLN A 61 19.27 -15.53 6.86
N ALA A 62 18.10 -16.13 6.87
CA ALA A 62 17.47 -16.76 5.72
C ALA A 62 15.95 -16.79 5.89
N TRP A 63 15.26 -16.87 4.76
CA TRP A 63 13.81 -17.06 4.74
C TRP A 63 13.44 -18.46 5.24
N PRO A 64 12.31 -18.63 5.94
CA PRO A 64 11.79 -19.96 6.22
C PRO A 64 11.52 -20.70 4.91
N THR A 65 11.84 -21.96 4.88
CA THR A 65 11.62 -22.85 3.72
C THR A 65 10.77 -24.04 4.13
N ILE A 66 10.18 -24.73 3.16
CA ILE A 66 9.46 -25.97 3.38
C ILE A 66 10.34 -27.12 2.86
N GLU A 67 10.56 -28.13 3.70
CA GLU A 67 11.29 -29.32 3.35
C GLU A 67 10.39 -30.57 3.44
N ALA A 68 10.54 -31.48 2.49
CA ALA A 68 9.91 -32.79 2.58
C ALA A 68 10.56 -33.58 3.74
N THR A 69 9.75 -34.12 4.62
CA THR A 69 10.18 -34.75 5.86
C THR A 69 9.35 -36.02 6.09
N ALA A 70 9.98 -37.19 5.97
CA ALA A 70 9.28 -38.47 6.04
C ALA A 70 8.68 -38.79 7.43
N ASP A 71 9.16 -38.12 8.46
CA ASP A 71 8.74 -38.23 9.86
C ASP A 71 7.99 -36.98 10.35
N ALA A 72 7.42 -36.18 9.43
CA ALA A 72 6.60 -35.02 9.80
C ALA A 72 5.46 -35.43 10.74
N PRO A 73 5.16 -34.66 11.77
CA PRO A 73 4.03 -34.90 12.67
C PRO A 73 2.66 -34.94 11.96
N ASP A 74 2.49 -34.16 10.91
CA ASP A 74 1.31 -34.21 10.03
C ASP A 74 1.77 -34.11 8.56
N GLY A 75 1.14 -34.88 7.68
CA GLY A 75 1.47 -34.88 6.27
C GLY A 75 2.88 -35.39 5.95
N VAL A 76 3.59 -34.69 5.06
CA VAL A 76 4.90 -35.07 4.53
C VAL A 76 5.91 -33.93 4.45
N ARG A 77 5.60 -32.79 5.04
CA ARG A 77 6.37 -31.54 4.98
C ARG A 77 6.52 -30.89 6.34
N ALA A 78 7.51 -30.06 6.48
CA ALA A 78 7.71 -29.22 7.64
C ALA A 78 8.34 -27.88 7.24
N ALA A 79 8.04 -26.83 7.98
CA ALA A 79 8.72 -25.56 7.81
C ALA A 79 10.07 -25.55 8.54
N VAL A 80 11.07 -24.92 7.94
CA VAL A 80 12.43 -24.80 8.46
C VAL A 80 12.76 -23.33 8.69
N ILE A 81 13.13 -23.03 9.92
CA ILE A 81 13.52 -21.68 10.35
C ILE A 81 15.02 -21.72 10.67
N SER A 82 15.82 -20.90 9.97
CA SER A 82 17.26 -20.79 10.22
C SER A 82 17.56 -19.62 11.15
N ALA A 83 18.44 -19.83 12.12
CA ALA A 83 18.91 -18.79 13.04
C ALA A 83 20.43 -18.79 13.13
N ALA A 84 21.01 -17.65 13.51
CA ALA A 84 22.42 -17.48 13.78
C ALA A 84 22.62 -16.53 14.97
N PRO A 85 23.83 -16.43 15.53
CA PRO A 85 24.10 -15.56 16.68
C PRO A 85 23.65 -14.12 16.43
N GLY A 86 22.74 -13.60 17.25
CA GLY A 86 22.17 -12.26 17.11
C GLY A 86 21.26 -12.04 15.90
N LYS A 87 20.93 -13.10 15.16
CA LYS A 87 20.04 -13.09 14.00
C LYS A 87 18.98 -14.17 14.15
N PRO A 88 17.87 -13.88 14.82
CA PRO A 88 16.76 -14.83 14.92
C PRO A 88 16.15 -15.10 13.54
N GLY A 89 15.62 -16.31 13.38
CA GLY A 89 14.76 -16.66 12.26
C GLY A 89 13.29 -16.56 12.67
N HIS A 90 12.42 -16.26 11.74
CA HIS A 90 11.00 -16.05 11.99
C HIS A 90 10.13 -16.78 10.98
N LEU A 91 9.05 -17.36 11.44
CA LEU A 91 7.97 -17.88 10.63
C LEU A 91 6.65 -17.33 11.17
N THR A 92 6.02 -16.49 10.38
CA THR A 92 4.85 -15.72 10.82
C THR A 92 3.58 -16.21 10.14
N SER A 93 2.56 -16.49 10.92
CA SER A 93 1.25 -16.86 10.39
C SER A 93 0.57 -15.69 9.66
N PRO A 94 -0.45 -16.00 8.84
CA PRO A 94 -1.43 -14.99 8.46
C PRO A 94 -2.05 -14.34 9.68
N VAL A 95 -2.68 -13.21 9.45
CA VAL A 95 -3.45 -12.53 10.50
C VAL A 95 -4.76 -13.25 10.73
N MET A 96 -5.02 -13.61 11.98
CA MET A 96 -6.18 -14.36 12.41
C MET A 96 -7.17 -13.47 13.15
N ALA A 97 -8.47 -13.64 12.87
CA ALA A 97 -9.51 -13.02 13.70
C ALA A 97 -9.57 -13.74 15.05
N VAL A 98 -9.45 -12.98 16.14
CA VAL A 98 -9.57 -13.45 17.52
C VAL A 98 -10.55 -12.59 18.29
N LYS A 99 -11.00 -13.10 19.44
CA LYS A 99 -11.93 -12.37 20.30
C LYS A 99 -11.21 -11.80 21.51
N GLY A 100 -11.23 -10.50 21.67
CA GLY A 100 -10.63 -9.82 22.80
C GLY A 100 -11.18 -10.27 24.16
N GLY A 101 -10.31 -10.37 25.15
CA GLY A 101 -10.62 -10.85 26.49
C GLY A 101 -10.71 -12.37 26.63
N HIS A 102 -10.52 -13.13 25.56
CA HIS A 102 -10.58 -14.58 25.56
C HIS A 102 -9.18 -15.21 25.64
N GLY A 103 -9.12 -16.40 26.25
CA GLY A 103 -7.91 -17.22 26.32
C GLY A 103 -7.75 -18.08 25.07
N TYR A 104 -6.52 -18.17 24.59
CA TYR A 104 -6.14 -19.00 23.45
C TYR A 104 -4.91 -19.83 23.82
N THR A 105 -4.75 -20.97 23.14
CA THR A 105 -3.54 -21.79 23.20
C THR A 105 -2.96 -21.91 21.80
N ILE A 106 -1.67 -21.61 21.69
CA ILE A 106 -0.86 -21.99 20.52
C ILE A 106 -0.08 -23.24 20.88
N SER A 107 0.00 -24.18 19.95
CA SER A 107 0.87 -25.34 20.05
C SER A 107 1.52 -25.66 18.71
N VAL A 108 2.71 -26.25 18.77
CA VAL A 108 3.51 -26.59 17.60
C VAL A 108 4.38 -27.82 17.89
N TYR A 109 4.54 -28.69 16.93
CA TYR A 109 5.60 -29.68 16.96
C TYR A 109 6.88 -29.05 16.43
N ALA A 110 7.97 -29.23 17.17
CA ALA A 110 9.27 -28.72 16.79
C ALA A 110 10.40 -29.71 17.08
N ARG A 111 11.47 -29.64 16.27
CA ARG A 111 12.76 -30.29 16.50
C ARG A 111 13.91 -29.40 16.01
N GLY A 112 15.08 -29.50 16.61
CA GLY A 112 16.30 -28.81 16.20
C GLY A 112 17.30 -29.74 15.53
N ASP A 113 18.24 -29.18 14.79
CA ASP A 113 19.42 -29.91 14.26
C ASP A 113 20.46 -30.19 15.34
N ASP A 114 20.64 -29.28 16.28
CA ASP A 114 21.45 -29.44 17.48
C ASP A 114 20.62 -29.03 18.72
N ALA A 115 20.29 -29.99 19.59
CA ALA A 115 19.48 -29.78 20.78
C ALA A 115 20.03 -28.71 21.74
N ALA A 116 21.32 -28.42 21.70
CA ALA A 116 21.95 -27.40 22.53
C ALA A 116 21.91 -25.99 21.93
N ALA A 117 21.70 -25.88 20.65
CA ALA A 117 21.83 -24.58 19.89
C ALA A 117 20.49 -23.94 19.58
N ALA A 118 19.44 -24.70 19.25
CA ALA A 118 18.16 -24.15 18.83
C ALA A 118 17.19 -23.95 20.00
N ARG A 119 16.61 -22.78 20.08
CA ARG A 119 15.53 -22.44 21.03
C ARG A 119 14.34 -21.87 20.25
N LEU A 120 13.15 -22.32 20.59
CA LEU A 120 11.89 -21.85 20.07
C LEU A 120 11.32 -20.77 21.00
N HIS A 121 10.91 -19.66 20.43
CA HIS A 121 9.96 -18.74 21.05
C HIS A 121 8.64 -18.78 20.30
N MET A 122 7.54 -18.86 21.02
CA MET A 122 6.22 -18.61 20.49
C MET A 122 5.81 -17.20 20.87
N CYS A 123 5.53 -16.39 19.89
CA CYS A 123 5.14 -15.00 20.08
C CYS A 123 3.76 -14.76 19.46
N VAL A 124 2.99 -13.86 20.05
CA VAL A 124 1.71 -13.42 19.54
C VAL A 124 1.72 -11.91 19.45
N TRP A 125 1.37 -11.42 18.28
CA TRP A 125 1.30 -10.00 17.95
C TRP A 125 -0.13 -9.66 17.52
N HIS A 126 -0.59 -8.48 17.88
CA HIS A 126 -1.90 -8.00 17.41
C HIS A 126 -1.89 -7.59 15.93
N GLN A 127 -0.73 -7.29 15.40
CA GLN A 127 -0.49 -7.01 13.98
C GLN A 127 0.91 -7.47 13.60
N PRO A 128 1.14 -7.96 12.38
CA PRO A 128 2.49 -8.12 11.89
C PRO A 128 3.14 -6.73 11.85
N LEU A 129 4.41 -6.64 12.26
CA LEU A 129 5.25 -5.52 11.84
C LEU A 129 5.46 -4.35 12.80
N ASN A 130 5.71 -4.57 14.09
CA ASN A 130 6.36 -3.51 14.84
C ASN A 130 7.42 -3.99 15.83
N TRP A 131 8.66 -3.77 15.45
CA TRP A 131 9.85 -4.01 16.25
C TRP A 131 9.94 -3.16 17.50
N ASP A 132 9.35 -1.98 17.46
CA ASP A 132 9.39 -1.01 18.55
C ASP A 132 8.43 -1.36 19.67
N VAL A 133 7.58 -2.38 19.43
CA VAL A 133 6.59 -2.84 20.40
C VAL A 133 6.86 -4.32 20.69
N PRO A 134 6.97 -4.72 21.97
CA PRO A 134 7.10 -6.13 22.32
C PRO A 134 5.86 -6.91 21.90
N PRO A 135 5.97 -8.24 21.71
CA PRO A 135 4.80 -9.08 21.44
C PRO A 135 3.77 -8.96 22.56
N ASP A 136 2.49 -9.12 22.23
CA ASP A 136 1.40 -9.10 23.20
C ASP A 136 1.46 -10.29 24.17
N ALA A 137 2.01 -11.40 23.69
CA ALA A 137 2.35 -12.56 24.50
C ALA A 137 3.59 -13.25 23.92
N GLN A 138 4.43 -13.80 24.79
CA GLN A 138 5.65 -14.49 24.40
C GLN A 138 5.97 -15.59 25.40
N SER A 139 6.43 -16.74 24.90
CA SER A 139 7.00 -17.79 25.73
C SER A 139 8.41 -17.44 26.22
N ASP A 140 8.85 -18.04 27.32
CA ASP A 140 10.29 -18.14 27.56
C ASP A 140 10.96 -18.92 26.42
N PRO A 141 12.30 -18.76 26.23
CA PRO A 141 13.03 -19.56 25.25
C PRO A 141 12.96 -21.06 25.60
N ILE A 142 12.38 -21.84 24.71
CA ILE A 142 12.18 -23.27 24.88
C ILE A 142 13.33 -24.01 24.20
N ALA A 143 14.09 -24.77 24.97
CA ALA A 143 15.11 -25.66 24.42
C ALA A 143 14.44 -26.79 23.62
N VAL A 144 14.77 -26.89 22.33
CA VAL A 144 14.21 -27.87 21.40
C VAL A 144 15.18 -29.04 21.28
N THR A 145 14.67 -30.27 21.35
CA THR A 145 15.47 -31.46 21.10
C THR A 145 15.58 -31.80 19.62
N ASN A 146 16.41 -32.79 19.26
CA ASN A 146 16.49 -33.31 17.88
C ASN A 146 15.38 -34.31 17.54
N GLN A 147 14.40 -34.50 18.43
CA GLN A 147 13.22 -35.33 18.23
C GLN A 147 11.99 -34.42 18.17
N TRP A 148 11.02 -34.79 17.36
CA TRP A 148 9.74 -34.10 17.33
C TRP A 148 9.07 -34.11 18.70
N GLN A 149 8.81 -32.94 19.24
CA GLN A 149 8.05 -32.76 20.48
C GLN A 149 7.04 -31.65 20.30
N ARG A 150 5.91 -31.75 20.99
CA ARG A 150 4.89 -30.71 20.97
C ARG A 150 5.12 -29.73 22.12
N TYR A 151 5.13 -28.47 21.80
CA TYR A 151 5.26 -27.34 22.71
C TYR A 151 4.00 -26.51 22.68
N GLU A 152 3.64 -25.89 23.80
CA GLU A 152 2.44 -25.06 23.88
C GLU A 152 2.66 -23.79 24.70
N MET A 153 1.87 -22.75 24.38
CA MET A 153 1.78 -21.50 25.14
C MET A 153 0.33 -21.04 25.18
N THR A 154 -0.16 -20.73 26.38
CA THR A 154 -1.50 -20.17 26.58
C THR A 154 -1.38 -18.66 26.84
N PHE A 155 -2.27 -17.87 26.26
CA PHE A 155 -2.30 -16.42 26.41
C PHE A 155 -3.74 -15.90 26.41
N VAL A 156 -3.92 -14.66 26.90
CA VAL A 156 -5.20 -13.96 26.83
C VAL A 156 -5.06 -12.79 25.89
N VAL A 157 -5.94 -12.72 24.91
CA VAL A 157 -5.99 -11.60 23.98
C VAL A 157 -6.48 -10.35 24.72
N PRO A 158 -5.78 -9.20 24.66
CA PRO A 158 -6.27 -7.94 25.20
C PRO A 158 -7.69 -7.63 24.74
N THR A 159 -8.51 -7.04 25.61
CA THR A 159 -9.96 -6.84 25.34
C THR A 159 -10.27 -5.98 24.11
N TRP A 160 -9.35 -5.15 23.72
CA TRP A 160 -9.47 -4.23 22.57
C TRP A 160 -8.96 -4.83 21.25
N LEU A 161 -8.33 -6.03 21.28
CA LEU A 161 -7.80 -6.68 20.09
C LEU A 161 -8.82 -7.62 19.45
N HIS A 162 -8.84 -7.60 18.13
CA HIS A 162 -9.67 -8.49 17.32
C HIS A 162 -8.86 -9.36 16.36
N THR A 163 -7.55 -9.21 16.36
CA THR A 163 -6.63 -9.91 15.45
C THR A 163 -5.40 -10.38 16.19
N ALA A 164 -4.82 -11.49 15.73
CA ALA A 164 -3.56 -12.00 16.22
C ALA A 164 -2.74 -12.58 15.08
N VAL A 165 -1.43 -12.48 15.19
CA VAL A 165 -0.44 -13.14 14.35
C VAL A 165 0.41 -14.01 15.27
N VAL A 166 0.59 -15.24 14.88
CA VAL A 166 1.53 -16.16 15.53
C VAL A 166 2.88 -16.06 14.85
N ASP A 167 3.92 -15.84 15.61
CA ASP A 167 5.31 -15.87 15.15
C ASP A 167 6.07 -16.98 15.89
N LEU A 168 6.63 -17.89 15.12
CA LEU A 168 7.52 -18.93 15.61
C LEU A 168 8.96 -18.48 15.36
N MET A 169 9.64 -18.07 16.40
CA MET A 169 10.97 -17.51 16.33
C MET A 169 12.01 -18.54 16.76
N ALA A 170 12.98 -18.80 15.89
CA ALA A 170 14.17 -19.57 16.22
C ALA A 170 15.28 -18.66 16.73
N VAL A 171 15.88 -19.00 17.85
CA VAL A 171 17.04 -18.29 18.43
C VAL A 171 18.14 -19.30 18.69
N ALA A 172 19.39 -18.94 18.41
CA ALA A 172 20.53 -19.81 18.60
C ALA A 172 21.81 -19.03 18.96
N ASP A 173 22.71 -19.69 19.67
CA ASP A 173 24.04 -19.16 20.00
C ASP A 173 25.09 -19.47 18.91
N GLY A 174 24.73 -20.33 17.94
CA GLY A 174 25.45 -20.70 16.71
C GLY A 174 24.49 -20.77 15.54
N ASP A 175 24.97 -21.15 14.36
CA ASP A 175 24.09 -21.44 13.22
C ASP A 175 23.26 -22.69 13.54
N ALA A 176 21.95 -22.58 13.45
CA ALA A 176 21.01 -23.63 13.79
C ALA A 176 19.78 -23.61 12.89
N LYS A 177 19.16 -24.78 12.74
CA LYS A 177 17.86 -24.95 12.09
C LYS A 177 16.84 -25.51 13.08
N LEU A 178 15.63 -24.98 12.96
CA LEU A 178 14.45 -25.42 13.67
C LEU A 178 13.41 -25.87 12.66
N TRP A 179 13.01 -27.15 12.74
CA TRP A 179 11.87 -27.67 11.98
C TRP A 179 10.61 -27.51 12.84
N VAL A 180 9.56 -27.01 12.23
CA VAL A 180 8.25 -26.86 12.88
C VAL A 180 7.16 -27.41 11.97
N ASP A 181 6.12 -28.00 12.61
CA ASP A 181 5.00 -28.58 11.91
C ASP A 181 3.76 -28.65 12.80
N ALA A 182 2.60 -28.91 12.22
CA ALA A 182 1.34 -29.10 12.90
C ALA A 182 1.04 -28.00 13.93
N VAL A 183 1.09 -26.75 13.48
CA VAL A 183 0.81 -25.58 14.32
C VAL A 183 -0.68 -25.44 14.56
N GLN A 184 -1.09 -25.18 15.79
CA GLN A 184 -2.49 -25.02 16.14
C GLN A 184 -2.69 -23.79 17.03
N LEU A 185 -3.59 -22.90 16.60
CA LEU A 185 -4.12 -21.81 17.41
C LEU A 185 -5.58 -22.09 17.71
N GLU A 186 -5.94 -22.23 18.97
CA GLU A 186 -7.27 -22.63 19.37
C GLU A 186 -7.79 -21.84 20.58
N HIS A 187 -9.10 -21.69 20.65
CA HIS A 187 -9.78 -21.11 21.80
C HIS A 187 -9.97 -22.20 22.87
N ALA A 188 -8.90 -22.53 23.57
CA ALA A 188 -8.87 -23.56 24.59
C ALA A 188 -7.86 -23.21 25.71
N PRO A 189 -8.05 -23.72 26.95
CA PRO A 189 -7.14 -23.45 28.05
C PRO A 189 -5.85 -24.32 28.02
N GLN A 190 -5.77 -25.28 27.13
CA GLN A 190 -4.61 -26.15 26.87
C GLN A 190 -4.70 -26.72 25.47
N ALA A 191 -3.58 -27.21 24.92
CA ALA A 191 -3.56 -27.80 23.61
C ALA A 191 -4.39 -29.08 23.51
N THR A 192 -5.29 -29.14 22.52
CA THR A 192 -5.99 -30.37 22.14
C THR A 192 -5.18 -31.14 21.07
N PRO A 193 -5.50 -32.42 20.76
CA PRO A 193 -4.85 -33.08 19.63
C PRO A 193 -4.92 -32.25 18.37
N PHE A 194 -3.81 -32.25 17.60
CA PHE A 194 -3.73 -31.47 16.36
C PHE A 194 -4.85 -31.85 15.39
N GLU A 195 -5.49 -30.82 14.86
CA GLU A 195 -6.43 -30.93 13.76
C GLU A 195 -6.16 -29.82 12.76
N THR A 196 -6.20 -30.14 11.48
CA THR A 196 -6.14 -29.12 10.42
C THR A 196 -7.38 -28.24 10.47
N ARG A 197 -7.27 -27.00 10.03
CA ARG A 197 -8.40 -26.06 9.99
C ARG A 197 -9.58 -26.64 9.21
N LEU A 198 -9.32 -27.18 8.05
CA LEU A 198 -10.31 -27.77 7.14
C LEU A 198 -9.84 -29.12 6.60
N ALA A 199 -10.77 -29.92 6.11
CA ALA A 199 -10.46 -31.19 5.45
C ALA A 199 -9.75 -31.01 4.11
N THR A 200 -10.07 -29.90 3.43
CA THR A 200 -9.50 -29.49 2.13
C THR A 200 -9.09 -28.03 2.26
N GLU A 201 -7.88 -27.73 1.85
CA GLU A 201 -7.35 -26.38 1.78
C GLU A 201 -6.87 -26.09 0.36
N ALA A 202 -6.98 -24.84 -0.09
CA ALA A 202 -6.64 -24.46 -1.44
C ALA A 202 -5.93 -23.10 -1.49
N HIS A 203 -5.18 -22.88 -2.57
CA HIS A 203 -4.57 -21.60 -2.89
C HIS A 203 -4.51 -21.41 -4.39
N ILE A 204 -4.78 -20.19 -4.88
CA ILE A 204 -4.69 -19.85 -6.29
C ILE A 204 -3.34 -19.17 -6.55
N THR A 205 -2.67 -19.58 -7.61
CA THR A 205 -1.48 -18.93 -8.15
C THR A 205 -1.62 -18.74 -9.66
N ALA A 206 -0.82 -17.87 -10.25
CA ALA A 206 -0.73 -17.71 -11.70
C ALA A 206 0.72 -17.49 -12.12
N ASP A 207 1.06 -17.98 -13.32
CA ASP A 207 2.34 -17.75 -13.94
C ASP A 207 2.25 -16.54 -14.86
N THR A 208 2.12 -15.36 -14.28
CA THR A 208 2.14 -14.12 -15.05
C THR A 208 3.38 -13.30 -14.72
N PRO A 209 3.82 -12.41 -15.59
CA PRO A 209 4.82 -11.43 -15.23
C PRO A 209 4.41 -10.68 -13.95
N PHE A 210 5.41 -10.10 -13.26
CA PHE A 210 5.18 -9.33 -12.06
C PHE A 210 4.49 -10.12 -10.95
N SER A 211 5.08 -11.27 -10.65
CA SER A 211 4.73 -12.04 -9.47
C SER A 211 3.38 -12.73 -9.51
N GLY A 212 2.89 -13.00 -10.69
CA GLY A 212 1.62 -13.70 -10.83
C GLY A 212 0.39 -12.89 -10.44
N MET A 213 0.47 -11.57 -10.39
CA MET A 213 -0.65 -10.71 -9.99
C MET A 213 -1.14 -9.76 -11.10
N LEU A 214 -0.40 -9.61 -12.19
CA LEU A 214 -0.77 -8.73 -13.30
C LEU A 214 -1.15 -9.52 -14.53
N HIS A 215 -2.36 -9.30 -15.01
CA HIS A 215 -2.89 -9.85 -16.25
C HIS A 215 -3.17 -8.72 -17.23
N LEU A 216 -3.20 -9.03 -18.52
CA LEU A 216 -3.53 -8.07 -19.57
C LEU A 216 -4.94 -8.29 -20.05
N HIS A 217 -5.67 -7.20 -20.27
CA HIS A 217 -6.98 -7.25 -20.90
C HIS A 217 -6.90 -7.85 -22.31
N GLY A 218 -7.81 -8.74 -22.62
CA GLY A 218 -7.86 -9.45 -23.91
C GLY A 218 -7.06 -10.76 -23.93
N GLU A 219 -6.32 -11.08 -22.86
CA GLU A 219 -5.70 -12.39 -22.65
C GLU A 219 -6.55 -13.24 -21.71
N PRO A 220 -6.54 -14.59 -21.86
CA PRO A 220 -7.18 -15.45 -20.88
C PRO A 220 -6.59 -15.29 -19.49
N LEU A 221 -7.41 -15.37 -18.46
CA LEU A 221 -6.97 -15.47 -17.08
C LEU A 221 -6.57 -16.90 -16.77
N ASP A 222 -5.28 -17.20 -16.89
CA ASP A 222 -4.73 -18.51 -16.63
C ASP A 222 -4.31 -18.64 -15.16
N LEU A 223 -5.06 -19.48 -14.42
CA LEU A 223 -4.86 -19.69 -12.99
C LEU A 223 -4.48 -21.14 -12.70
N LYS A 224 -3.77 -21.36 -11.61
CA LYS A 224 -3.51 -22.68 -11.02
C LYS A 224 -4.21 -22.75 -9.67
N LEU A 225 -5.18 -23.59 -9.55
CA LEU A 225 -5.82 -23.93 -8.30
C LEU A 225 -5.04 -25.07 -7.64
N ASN A 226 -4.28 -24.75 -6.61
CA ASN A 226 -3.49 -25.70 -5.83
C ASN A 226 -4.36 -26.16 -4.64
N VAL A 227 -4.53 -27.45 -4.48
CA VAL A 227 -5.38 -28.05 -3.48
C VAL A 227 -4.58 -29.07 -2.67
N TYR A 228 -4.70 -29.01 -1.36
CA TYR A 228 -4.27 -30.09 -0.49
C TYR A 228 -5.49 -30.69 0.22
N GLN A 229 -5.64 -31.99 0.09
CA GLN A 229 -6.72 -32.74 0.67
C GLN A 229 -6.18 -33.58 1.82
N HIS A 230 -6.47 -33.20 3.06
CA HIS A 230 -6.01 -33.91 4.26
C HIS A 230 -6.75 -35.24 4.44
N ARG A 231 -7.99 -35.34 4.02
CA ARG A 231 -8.83 -36.53 4.08
C ARG A 231 -9.82 -36.54 2.92
N PRO A 232 -10.36 -37.71 2.54
CA PRO A 232 -11.33 -37.80 1.45
C PRO A 232 -12.47 -36.77 1.64
N ALA A 233 -12.88 -36.14 0.54
CA ALA A 233 -13.99 -35.20 0.57
C ALA A 233 -15.31 -35.91 0.92
N ASP A 234 -16.06 -35.35 1.84
CA ASP A 234 -17.37 -35.89 2.25
C ASP A 234 -18.49 -35.48 1.31
N ASP A 235 -18.25 -34.53 0.40
CA ASP A 235 -19.22 -33.95 -0.53
C ASP A 235 -18.93 -34.33 -1.99
N ASN A 236 -19.91 -34.08 -2.86
CA ASN A 236 -19.97 -34.51 -4.28
C ASN A 236 -18.82 -33.98 -5.17
N GLY A 237 -17.66 -33.67 -4.61
CA GLY A 237 -16.44 -33.45 -5.34
C GLY A 237 -16.42 -32.23 -6.23
N LYS A 238 -16.98 -31.10 -5.81
CA LYS A 238 -16.88 -29.82 -6.52
C LYS A 238 -16.25 -28.74 -5.65
N LEU A 239 -15.40 -27.95 -6.27
CA LEU A 239 -14.88 -26.69 -5.74
C LEU A 239 -15.42 -25.54 -6.58
N GLU A 240 -15.62 -24.41 -5.96
CA GLU A 240 -16.11 -23.19 -6.60
C GLU A 240 -15.07 -22.10 -6.48
N VAL A 241 -14.65 -21.53 -7.60
CA VAL A 241 -13.80 -20.34 -7.65
C VAL A 241 -14.69 -19.15 -7.95
N ARG A 242 -14.72 -18.19 -7.04
CA ARG A 242 -15.45 -16.93 -7.18
C ARG A 242 -14.47 -15.80 -7.40
N ILE A 243 -14.78 -14.97 -8.39
CA ILE A 243 -14.01 -13.76 -8.68
C ILE A 243 -14.92 -12.58 -8.39
N GLU A 244 -14.44 -11.70 -7.52
CA GLU A 244 -15.09 -10.45 -7.15
C GLU A 244 -14.19 -9.27 -7.48
N SER A 245 -14.76 -8.12 -7.81
CA SER A 245 -13.99 -6.87 -7.80
C SER A 245 -13.63 -6.49 -6.37
N LEU A 246 -12.56 -5.75 -6.15
CA LEU A 246 -12.21 -5.25 -4.81
C LEU A 246 -13.24 -4.28 -4.24
N GLU A 247 -14.19 -3.81 -5.06
CA GLU A 247 -15.35 -3.03 -4.64
C GLU A 247 -16.54 -3.92 -4.19
N GLY A 248 -16.36 -5.25 -4.17
CA GLY A 248 -17.36 -6.21 -3.70
C GLY A 248 -18.45 -6.57 -4.71
N ARG A 249 -18.17 -6.42 -6.02
CA ARG A 249 -19.09 -6.91 -7.08
C ARG A 249 -18.73 -8.32 -7.48
N ASP A 250 -19.70 -9.21 -7.51
CA ASP A 250 -19.56 -10.54 -8.11
C ASP A 250 -19.30 -10.41 -9.62
N MET A 251 -18.18 -10.92 -10.09
CA MET A 251 -17.80 -10.87 -11.50
C MET A 251 -18.02 -12.21 -12.18
N LEU A 252 -17.56 -13.30 -11.56
CA LEU A 252 -17.63 -14.63 -12.13
C LEU A 252 -17.60 -15.71 -11.04
N THR A 253 -18.34 -16.78 -11.27
CA THR A 253 -18.24 -18.02 -10.51
C THR A 253 -18.03 -19.18 -11.46
N THR A 254 -16.98 -19.98 -11.22
CA THR A 254 -16.72 -21.20 -11.97
C THR A 254 -16.58 -22.40 -11.04
N GLN A 255 -17.00 -23.58 -11.51
CA GLN A 255 -16.93 -24.83 -10.76
C GLN A 255 -15.91 -25.76 -11.38
N VAL A 256 -15.13 -26.42 -10.53
CA VAL A 256 -14.15 -27.44 -10.91
C VAL A 256 -14.38 -28.72 -10.10
N ALA A 257 -13.97 -29.88 -10.64
CA ALA A 257 -14.03 -31.13 -9.90
C ALA A 257 -12.97 -31.09 -8.77
N ALA A 258 -13.39 -31.42 -7.54
CA ALA A 258 -12.47 -31.63 -6.45
C ALA A 258 -11.62 -32.88 -6.66
N PRO A 259 -10.38 -32.92 -6.17
CA PRO A 259 -9.56 -34.14 -6.21
C PRO A 259 -10.25 -35.27 -5.44
N ALA A 260 -10.22 -36.47 -6.01
CA ALA A 260 -10.86 -37.64 -5.40
C ALA A 260 -10.02 -38.33 -4.29
N SER A 261 -8.73 -38.02 -4.22
CA SER A 261 -7.80 -38.66 -3.29
C SER A 261 -7.11 -37.65 -2.40
N PRO A 262 -6.77 -38.02 -1.15
CA PRO A 262 -5.92 -37.19 -0.30
C PRO A 262 -4.57 -36.87 -0.96
N GLY A 263 -3.97 -35.75 -0.53
CA GLY A 263 -2.69 -35.27 -1.00
C GLY A 263 -2.77 -34.00 -1.83
N ARG A 264 -1.68 -33.70 -2.51
CA ARG A 264 -1.45 -32.46 -3.25
C ARG A 264 -1.90 -32.57 -4.70
N HIS A 265 -2.66 -31.59 -5.15
CA HIS A 265 -3.20 -31.50 -6.51
C HIS A 265 -3.08 -30.10 -7.07
N THR A 266 -2.91 -30.00 -8.38
CA THR A 266 -2.97 -28.71 -9.11
C THR A 266 -3.95 -28.83 -10.26
N ILE A 267 -4.90 -27.93 -10.35
CA ILE A 267 -5.92 -27.85 -11.39
C ILE A 267 -5.68 -26.57 -12.19
N ALA A 268 -5.43 -26.71 -13.48
CA ALA A 268 -5.30 -25.56 -14.37
C ALA A 268 -6.68 -25.01 -14.73
N LEU A 269 -6.82 -23.70 -14.68
CA LEU A 269 -8.03 -22.96 -15.07
C LEU A 269 -7.63 -21.92 -16.11
N SER A 270 -8.34 -21.86 -17.21
CA SER A 270 -8.21 -20.80 -18.21
C SER A 270 -9.60 -20.17 -18.38
N ILE A 271 -9.70 -18.90 -18.04
CA ILE A 271 -10.99 -18.20 -17.90
C ILE A 271 -10.99 -17.04 -18.90
N ASP A 272 -12.04 -16.96 -19.72
CA ASP A 272 -12.32 -15.76 -20.49
C ASP A 272 -12.83 -14.68 -19.54
N PHE A 273 -11.98 -13.64 -19.32
CA PHE A 273 -12.24 -12.59 -18.34
C PHE A 273 -12.17 -11.21 -19.00
N PRO A 274 -13.30 -10.66 -19.43
CA PRO A 274 -13.33 -9.46 -20.26
C PRO A 274 -13.20 -8.15 -19.48
N TRP A 275 -13.11 -8.20 -18.15
CA TRP A 275 -13.10 -6.99 -17.31
C TRP A 275 -11.69 -6.52 -17.00
N VAL A 276 -11.56 -5.21 -16.80
CA VAL A 276 -10.34 -4.54 -16.30
C VAL A 276 -10.56 -3.98 -14.89
N GLY A 277 -9.50 -3.87 -14.12
CA GLY A 277 -9.54 -3.37 -12.74
C GLY A 277 -8.83 -4.30 -11.77
N ASP A 278 -9.21 -4.20 -10.51
CA ASP A 278 -8.61 -4.95 -9.41
C ASP A 278 -9.62 -5.95 -8.86
N PHE A 279 -9.18 -7.19 -8.74
CA PHE A 279 -10.02 -8.34 -8.43
C PHE A 279 -9.39 -9.24 -7.38
N ARG A 280 -10.24 -10.07 -6.77
CA ARG A 280 -9.81 -11.22 -5.98
C ARG A 280 -10.54 -12.48 -6.44
N ALA A 281 -9.84 -13.59 -6.44
CA ALA A 281 -10.42 -14.91 -6.60
C ALA A 281 -10.28 -15.69 -5.29
N GLU A 282 -11.35 -16.32 -4.86
CA GLU A 282 -11.42 -17.13 -3.65
C GLU A 282 -11.98 -18.51 -3.95
N VAL A 283 -11.59 -19.50 -3.15
CA VAL A 283 -11.99 -20.89 -3.33
C VAL A 283 -12.95 -21.32 -2.23
N PHE A 284 -14.03 -21.96 -2.65
CA PHE A 284 -15.06 -22.48 -1.75
C PHE A 284 -15.30 -23.97 -2.00
N SER A 285 -15.70 -24.68 -0.94
CA SER A 285 -16.23 -26.04 -1.05
C SER A 285 -17.66 -26.04 -1.64
N ALA A 286 -18.16 -27.20 -2.02
CA ALA A 286 -19.55 -27.35 -2.46
C ALA A 286 -20.59 -26.94 -1.40
N ALA A 287 -20.22 -26.99 -0.13
CA ALA A 287 -21.05 -26.52 0.98
C ALA A 287 -21.02 -24.97 1.15
N GLY A 288 -20.24 -24.26 0.33
CA GLY A 288 -20.05 -22.81 0.41
C GLY A 288 -19.06 -22.36 1.49
N GLU A 289 -18.30 -23.29 2.06
CA GLU A 289 -17.26 -22.97 3.03
C GLU A 289 -16.02 -22.47 2.30
N ARG A 290 -15.43 -21.34 2.72
CA ARG A 290 -14.20 -20.80 2.16
C ARG A 290 -13.00 -21.66 2.59
N ILE A 291 -12.39 -22.31 1.61
CA ILE A 291 -11.23 -23.20 1.82
C ILE A 291 -9.90 -22.59 1.42
N ASP A 292 -9.91 -21.35 0.94
CA ASP A 292 -8.71 -20.62 0.59
C ASP A 292 -7.85 -20.36 1.81
N VAL A 293 -6.55 -20.66 1.71
CA VAL A 293 -5.58 -20.42 2.81
C VAL A 293 -5.13 -18.96 2.86
N ALA A 294 -5.17 -18.24 1.74
CA ALA A 294 -4.86 -16.83 1.71
C ALA A 294 -5.99 -16.00 2.34
N ASN A 295 -5.65 -15.07 3.24
CA ASN A 295 -6.66 -14.26 3.95
C ASN A 295 -7.61 -13.51 3.01
N HIS A 296 -7.09 -13.07 1.87
CA HIS A 296 -7.82 -12.26 0.90
C HIS A 296 -7.98 -12.96 -0.45
N GLY A 297 -7.76 -14.27 -0.50
CA GLY A 297 -7.73 -15.01 -1.76
C GLY A 297 -6.53 -14.62 -2.65
N TYR A 298 -6.63 -14.93 -3.91
CA TYR A 298 -5.69 -14.50 -4.93
C TYR A 298 -6.11 -13.13 -5.46
N MET A 299 -5.36 -12.11 -5.14
CA MET A 299 -5.59 -10.75 -5.61
C MET A 299 -4.79 -10.47 -6.89
N PHE A 300 -5.44 -9.84 -7.85
CA PHE A 300 -4.83 -9.55 -9.13
C PHE A 300 -5.40 -8.29 -9.79
N THR A 301 -4.63 -7.73 -10.70
CA THR A 301 -5.02 -6.62 -11.55
C THR A 301 -5.11 -7.10 -12.99
N VAL A 302 -6.19 -6.75 -13.70
CA VAL A 302 -6.25 -6.82 -15.15
C VAL A 302 -6.07 -5.41 -15.69
N HIS A 303 -4.96 -5.17 -16.39
CA HIS A 303 -4.59 -3.85 -16.88
C HIS A 303 -5.01 -3.70 -18.34
N PRO A 304 -5.66 -2.60 -18.73
CA PRO A 304 -5.92 -2.31 -20.12
C PRO A 304 -4.61 -1.96 -20.83
N VAL A 305 -4.36 -2.60 -21.96
CA VAL A 305 -3.21 -2.29 -22.83
C VAL A 305 -3.71 -1.54 -24.05
N MET A 306 -2.98 -0.50 -24.43
CA MET A 306 -3.38 0.33 -25.57
C MET A 306 -2.89 -0.15 -26.92
N GLN A 307 -1.98 -1.11 -26.94
CA GLN A 307 -1.42 -1.66 -28.20
C GLN A 307 -1.58 -3.18 -28.21
N ALA A 308 -2.39 -3.69 -29.11
CA ALA A 308 -2.48 -5.10 -29.37
C ALA A 308 -1.10 -5.65 -29.84
N GLY A 309 -0.64 -6.73 -29.22
CA GLY A 309 0.65 -7.37 -29.57
C GLY A 309 1.86 -6.81 -28.82
N PHE A 310 1.66 -5.99 -27.80
CA PHE A 310 2.74 -5.55 -26.93
C PHE A 310 3.17 -6.71 -26.02
N GLY A 311 4.36 -7.24 -26.26
CA GLY A 311 4.95 -8.24 -25.35
C GLY A 311 5.47 -7.58 -24.07
N TRP A 312 5.47 -8.31 -22.97
CA TRP A 312 6.04 -7.84 -21.70
C TRP A 312 7.51 -7.40 -21.81
N GLU A 313 8.24 -7.98 -22.76
CA GLU A 313 9.64 -7.64 -23.06
C GLU A 313 9.78 -6.29 -23.77
N GLU A 314 8.70 -5.80 -24.37
CA GLU A 314 8.64 -4.55 -25.11
C GLU A 314 7.99 -3.41 -24.34
N LEU A 315 7.65 -3.59 -23.06
CA LEU A 315 7.10 -2.56 -22.19
C LEU A 315 8.08 -1.39 -22.08
N GLY A 316 7.96 -0.50 -23.04
CA GLY A 316 8.63 0.79 -23.06
C GLY A 316 7.59 1.91 -22.97
N PRO A 317 8.00 3.15 -22.79
CA PRO A 317 7.07 4.25 -22.91
C PRO A 317 6.33 4.12 -24.25
N VAL A 318 5.01 4.31 -24.21
CA VAL A 318 4.20 4.38 -25.42
C VAL A 318 4.91 5.31 -26.40
N GLY A 319 5.02 4.88 -27.63
CA GLY A 319 5.65 5.68 -28.68
C GLY A 319 5.04 7.08 -28.72
N ASP A 320 5.79 8.04 -29.23
CA ASP A 320 5.38 9.45 -29.32
C ASP A 320 4.05 9.68 -30.04
N ASP A 321 3.55 8.66 -30.75
CA ASP A 321 2.38 8.73 -31.61
C ASP A 321 1.04 8.51 -30.88
N PHE A 322 1.04 8.06 -29.60
CA PHE A 322 -0.20 7.84 -28.87
C PHE A 322 -0.72 9.13 -28.23
N GLN A 323 -1.90 9.54 -28.65
CA GLN A 323 -2.62 10.68 -28.12
C GLN A 323 -3.96 10.20 -27.55
N GLY A 324 -4.04 10.00 -26.25
CA GLY A 324 -5.25 9.53 -25.59
C GLY A 324 -5.02 9.02 -24.17
N ILE A 325 -6.11 8.69 -23.51
CA ILE A 325 -6.13 7.92 -22.25
C ILE A 325 -7.16 6.81 -22.39
N LEU A 326 -7.03 5.77 -21.56
CA LEU A 326 -8.07 4.76 -21.43
C LEU A 326 -8.95 5.06 -20.23
N TYR A 327 -10.21 4.67 -20.29
CA TYR A 327 -11.04 4.55 -19.10
C TYR A 327 -11.80 3.24 -19.11
N SER A 328 -12.11 2.73 -17.95
CA SER A 328 -13.03 1.60 -17.79
C SER A 328 -14.32 2.08 -17.13
N ARG A 329 -15.45 1.56 -17.63
CA ARG A 329 -16.75 1.66 -16.99
C ARG A 329 -17.33 0.26 -16.87
N ASP A 330 -17.71 -0.12 -15.66
CA ASP A 330 -18.22 -1.48 -15.36
C ASP A 330 -17.32 -2.62 -15.88
N GLY A 331 -16.03 -2.34 -16.03
CA GLY A 331 -15.03 -3.28 -16.52
C GLY A 331 -14.77 -3.25 -18.04
N GLU A 332 -15.60 -2.57 -18.82
CA GLU A 332 -15.35 -2.37 -20.25
C GLU A 332 -14.35 -1.24 -20.48
N VAL A 333 -13.46 -1.41 -21.47
CA VAL A 333 -12.41 -0.46 -21.80
C VAL A 333 -12.81 0.42 -22.97
N HIS A 334 -12.58 1.71 -22.82
CA HIS A 334 -12.85 2.73 -23.84
C HIS A 334 -11.69 3.70 -23.94
N GLU A 335 -11.58 4.36 -25.10
CA GLU A 335 -10.60 5.43 -25.32
C GLU A 335 -11.24 6.81 -25.14
N LEU A 336 -10.46 7.74 -24.58
CA LEU A 336 -10.79 9.16 -24.50
C LEU A 336 -9.69 9.99 -25.14
N PRO A 337 -10.05 11.06 -25.85
CA PRO A 337 -9.07 12.03 -26.35
C PRO A 337 -8.28 12.66 -25.20
N ALA A 338 -6.98 12.72 -25.36
CA ALA A 338 -6.06 13.45 -24.49
C ALA A 338 -4.86 13.91 -25.33
N GLU A 339 -4.22 14.97 -24.90
CA GLU A 339 -2.98 15.45 -25.53
C GLU A 339 -1.81 15.07 -24.62
N ARG A 340 -0.73 14.55 -25.20
CA ARG A 340 0.48 14.14 -24.44
C ARG A 340 1.70 14.88 -24.95
N TYR A 341 2.49 15.40 -24.03
CA TYR A 341 3.71 16.14 -24.32
C TYR A 341 4.86 15.66 -23.44
N ARG A 342 6.04 15.56 -24.01
CA ARG A 342 7.25 15.26 -23.24
C ARG A 342 7.77 16.51 -22.54
N LEU A 343 8.22 16.35 -21.30
CA LEU A 343 8.93 17.40 -20.59
C LEU A 343 10.42 17.39 -20.93
N PRO A 344 11.09 18.54 -20.83
CA PRO A 344 12.53 18.66 -21.15
C PRO A 344 13.45 17.97 -20.16
N THR A 345 12.94 17.56 -19.00
CA THR A 345 13.68 16.81 -17.98
C THR A 345 13.10 15.40 -17.81
N CYS A 346 13.93 14.46 -17.43
CA CYS A 346 13.54 13.08 -17.14
C CYS A 346 13.59 12.74 -15.64
N GLN A 347 13.88 13.70 -14.78
CA GLN A 347 13.98 13.45 -13.35
C GLN A 347 12.89 14.18 -12.61
N ILE A 348 12.14 13.40 -11.86
CA ILE A 348 11.22 13.86 -10.86
C ILE A 348 11.81 13.46 -9.50
N GLY A 349 12.00 14.42 -8.60
CA GLY A 349 12.48 14.12 -7.25
C GLY A 349 11.35 13.71 -6.32
N GLU A 350 11.69 12.97 -5.29
CA GLU A 350 10.75 12.64 -4.22
C GLU A 350 10.31 13.90 -3.47
N GLY A 351 9.02 14.10 -3.32
CA GLY A 351 8.47 14.79 -2.15
C GLY A 351 7.73 16.10 -2.30
N THR A 352 7.76 16.85 -3.41
CA THR A 352 6.99 18.12 -3.45
C THR A 352 6.51 18.47 -4.85
N TRP A 353 5.42 17.89 -5.22
CA TRP A 353 4.82 18.07 -6.53
C TRP A 353 3.67 19.04 -6.45
N ASN A 354 3.86 20.21 -7.05
CA ASN A 354 2.84 21.22 -6.98
C ASN A 354 2.78 22.02 -8.26
N PHE A 355 1.63 21.99 -8.91
CA PHE A 355 1.30 23.07 -9.79
C PHE A 355 0.85 24.30 -9.03
N THR A 356 1.43 25.42 -9.36
CA THR A 356 0.86 26.70 -9.02
C THR A 356 0.52 27.43 -10.32
N ILE A 357 -0.72 27.87 -10.42
CA ILE A 357 -1.17 28.77 -11.47
C ILE A 357 -1.06 30.18 -10.93
N THR A 358 -0.18 30.97 -11.51
CA THR A 358 0.03 32.37 -11.13
C THR A 358 -1.03 33.31 -11.72
N ASN A 359 -1.14 34.52 -11.19
CA ASN A 359 -2.11 35.51 -11.64
C ASN A 359 -1.93 35.92 -13.11
N ASP A 360 -0.74 35.71 -13.69
CA ASP A 360 -0.43 35.94 -15.10
C ASP A 360 -0.52 34.65 -15.94
N HIS A 361 -1.26 33.64 -15.45
CA HIS A 361 -1.55 32.36 -16.11
C HIS A 361 -0.32 31.52 -16.47
N ARG A 362 0.77 31.68 -15.75
CA ARG A 362 1.89 30.73 -15.81
C ARG A 362 1.64 29.56 -14.85
N ILE A 363 2.01 28.37 -15.28
CA ILE A 363 1.98 27.18 -14.44
C ILE A 363 3.41 26.81 -14.11
N TYR A 364 3.73 26.78 -12.83
CA TYR A 364 5.02 26.36 -12.32
C TYR A 364 4.94 24.99 -11.67
N MET A 365 5.97 24.20 -11.90
CA MET A 365 6.17 22.90 -11.27
C MET A 365 7.63 22.82 -10.76
N PRO A 366 7.87 22.82 -9.46
CA PRO A 366 9.20 22.54 -8.94
C PRO A 366 9.61 21.10 -9.30
N ALA A 367 10.75 20.94 -9.95
CA ALA A 367 11.37 19.65 -10.20
C ALA A 367 12.46 19.44 -9.15
N ALA A 368 12.31 18.44 -8.29
CA ALA A 368 13.36 18.07 -7.35
C ALA A 368 14.39 17.19 -8.07
N VAL A 369 15.65 17.40 -7.79
CA VAL A 369 16.75 16.62 -8.36
C VAL A 369 17.39 15.77 -7.28
N GLU A 370 17.41 14.45 -7.47
CA GLU A 370 17.97 13.48 -6.53
C GLU A 370 19.50 13.57 -6.31
N ASN A 371 20.23 14.37 -7.09
CA ASN A 371 21.69 14.43 -6.98
C ASN A 371 22.17 15.68 -6.24
N PRO A 372 22.87 15.54 -5.11
CA PRO A 372 23.53 16.65 -4.46
C PRO A 372 24.59 17.26 -5.42
N GLY A 373 24.40 18.52 -5.80
CA GLY A 373 25.26 19.25 -6.72
C GLY A 373 24.69 19.51 -8.12
N VAL A 374 23.50 19.02 -8.42
CA VAL A 374 22.76 19.37 -9.63
C VAL A 374 21.72 20.44 -9.30
N HIS A 375 21.50 21.36 -10.24
CA HIS A 375 20.63 22.52 -10.08
C HIS A 375 19.18 22.11 -9.81
N ASN A 376 18.51 22.85 -8.94
CA ASN A 376 17.06 22.73 -8.77
C ASN A 376 16.38 23.37 -9.99
N ASP A 377 15.75 22.56 -10.79
CA ASP A 377 15.02 23.02 -11.96
C ASP A 377 13.59 23.40 -11.56
N LEU A 378 13.15 24.58 -11.99
CA LEU A 378 11.78 24.99 -11.93
C LEU A 378 11.22 24.97 -13.36
N LEU A 379 10.25 24.12 -13.59
CA LEU A 379 9.56 24.04 -14.87
C LEU A 379 8.43 25.07 -14.93
N CYS A 380 8.28 25.72 -16.08
CA CYS A 380 7.24 26.71 -16.33
C CYS A 380 6.59 26.47 -17.69
N THR A 381 5.28 26.48 -17.75
CA THR A 381 4.52 26.49 -19.01
C THR A 381 3.58 27.70 -19.09
N ARG A 382 3.35 28.20 -20.31
CA ARG A 382 2.46 29.34 -20.61
C ARG A 382 1.34 28.96 -21.58
N ASP A 383 1.34 27.71 -22.01
CA ASP A 383 0.42 27.18 -23.03
C ASP A 383 -0.34 25.94 -22.51
N GLY A 384 -0.48 25.85 -21.17
CA GLY A 384 -1.22 24.78 -20.52
C GLY A 384 -0.54 23.41 -20.61
N GLY A 385 0.79 23.37 -20.63
CA GLY A 385 1.56 22.14 -20.56
C GLY A 385 2.02 21.57 -21.90
N ARG A 386 1.81 22.27 -23.00
CA ARG A 386 2.29 21.83 -24.32
C ARG A 386 3.78 22.02 -24.50
N THR A 387 4.28 23.17 -24.03
CA THR A 387 5.72 23.47 -23.99
C THR A 387 6.15 23.90 -22.61
N TRP A 388 7.42 23.64 -22.29
CA TRP A 388 7.96 23.88 -20.96
C TRP A 388 9.32 24.57 -21.06
N ASP A 389 9.46 25.64 -20.30
CA ASP A 389 10.72 26.30 -20.04
C ASP A 389 11.32 25.77 -18.74
N THR A 390 12.65 25.65 -18.68
CA THR A 390 13.38 25.27 -17.46
C THR A 390 14.10 26.50 -16.92
N GLN A 391 13.78 26.85 -15.68
CA GLN A 391 14.48 27.89 -14.94
C GLN A 391 15.35 27.24 -13.86
N GLN A 392 16.65 27.51 -13.90
CA GLN A 392 17.56 27.09 -12.85
C GLN A 392 17.45 28.03 -11.67
N VAL A 393 17.27 27.49 -10.48
CA VAL A 393 17.21 28.21 -9.22
C VAL A 393 18.30 27.68 -8.30
N ASN A 394 18.94 28.57 -7.56
CA ASN A 394 20.04 28.19 -6.66
C ASN A 394 19.57 27.58 -5.33
N ARG A 395 18.28 27.34 -5.16
CA ARG A 395 17.68 26.74 -3.95
C ARG A 395 16.52 25.81 -4.31
N PRO A 396 16.26 24.78 -3.50
CA PRO A 396 15.06 23.95 -3.68
C PRO A 396 13.80 24.78 -3.42
N ILE A 397 12.86 24.73 -4.36
CA ILE A 397 11.59 25.46 -4.28
C ILE A 397 10.59 24.63 -3.51
N ALA A 398 10.09 25.17 -2.38
CA ALA A 398 9.03 24.58 -1.58
C ALA A 398 7.64 24.88 -2.17
N ALA A 399 7.45 26.07 -2.72
CA ALA A 399 6.24 26.49 -3.42
C ALA A 399 6.50 27.73 -4.30
N VAL A 400 5.67 27.89 -5.32
CA VAL A 400 5.46 29.16 -6.01
C VAL A 400 4.11 29.71 -5.57
N LEU A 401 4.01 30.99 -5.29
CA LEU A 401 2.75 31.64 -4.91
C LEU A 401 2.05 32.26 -6.11
N ARG A 402 0.77 32.59 -5.99
CA ARG A 402 -0.02 33.16 -7.11
C ARG A 402 0.50 34.51 -7.61
N ASP A 403 1.19 35.27 -6.76
CA ASP A 403 1.84 36.52 -7.14
C ASP A 403 3.16 36.32 -7.93
N GLY A 404 3.61 35.08 -8.07
CA GLY A 404 4.85 34.70 -8.75
C GLY A 404 6.08 34.71 -7.84
N SER A 405 5.93 34.97 -6.53
CA SER A 405 7.03 34.83 -5.58
C SER A 405 7.33 33.36 -5.25
N PHE A 406 8.56 33.07 -4.88
CA PHE A 406 9.02 31.73 -4.56
C PHE A 406 9.23 31.55 -3.06
N LEU A 407 8.82 30.42 -2.55
CA LEU A 407 9.21 29.94 -1.23
C LEU A 407 10.24 28.81 -1.38
N SER A 408 11.31 28.88 -0.60
CA SER A 408 12.38 27.88 -0.58
C SER A 408 12.62 27.39 0.83
N TYR A 409 13.05 26.15 0.96
CA TYR A 409 13.62 25.65 2.20
C TYR A 409 14.94 26.39 2.49
N MET A 410 15.06 26.92 3.70
CA MET A 410 16.31 27.59 4.09
C MET A 410 17.39 26.57 4.45
N ASP A 411 18.42 26.47 3.67
CA ASP A 411 19.84 26.62 4.04
C ASP A 411 20.72 26.52 2.79
N PRO A 412 21.85 27.27 2.69
CA PRO A 412 22.73 27.21 1.53
C PRO A 412 23.58 25.94 1.45
N GLU A 413 23.51 25.03 2.43
CA GLU A 413 24.16 23.74 2.34
C GLU A 413 23.35 22.76 1.47
N PRO A 414 24.01 21.76 0.84
CA PRO A 414 23.36 20.91 -0.14
C PRO A 414 22.08 20.29 0.40
N PRO A 415 21.05 20.14 -0.42
CA PRO A 415 19.74 19.67 0.01
C PRO A 415 19.85 18.28 0.63
N HIS A 416 19.75 18.23 1.94
CA HIS A 416 19.52 16.98 2.65
C HIS A 416 18.01 16.76 2.76
N TRP A 417 17.54 15.65 2.32
CA TRP A 417 16.20 15.22 2.62
C TRP A 417 16.21 14.31 3.87
N PRO A 418 15.40 14.56 4.87
CA PRO A 418 14.43 15.65 5.03
C PRO A 418 15.08 17.01 5.24
N PRO A 419 14.38 18.13 4.90
CA PRO A 419 14.95 19.46 5.03
C PRO A 419 15.38 19.74 6.49
N PRO A 420 16.54 20.43 6.69
CA PRO A 420 17.07 20.67 8.01
C PRO A 420 16.11 21.51 8.85
N THR A 421 15.90 21.10 10.09
CA THR A 421 15.19 21.91 11.08
C THR A 421 16.17 22.76 11.88
N ARG A 422 15.83 24.03 12.08
CA ARG A 422 16.55 24.89 13.01
C ARG A 422 15.71 25.11 14.25
N ASP A 423 16.26 24.77 15.41
CA ASP A 423 15.52 24.83 16.68
C ASP A 423 14.17 24.06 16.65
N GLY A 424 14.12 22.92 15.93
CA GLY A 424 12.92 22.13 15.74
C GLY A 424 11.88 22.78 14.80
N ARG A 425 12.28 23.71 13.94
CA ARG A 425 11.40 24.38 12.96
C ARG A 425 11.89 24.18 11.55
N LEU A 426 10.98 23.94 10.62
CA LEU A 426 11.27 24.06 9.20
C LEU A 426 11.38 25.55 8.86
N CYS A 427 12.54 25.96 8.34
CA CYS A 427 12.74 27.36 7.98
C CYS A 427 12.46 27.58 6.50
N LEU A 428 11.83 28.69 6.19
CA LEU A 428 11.57 29.14 4.82
C LEU A 428 12.33 30.41 4.49
N SER A 429 12.50 30.64 3.20
CA SER A 429 12.91 31.95 2.64
C SER A 429 12.03 32.27 1.46
N ARG A 430 11.82 33.55 1.19
CA ARG A 430 11.02 34.09 0.09
C ARG A 430 11.90 34.86 -0.90
N SER A 431 11.59 34.70 -2.18
CA SER A 431 12.13 35.49 -3.27
C SER A 431 11.01 36.13 -4.06
N ASP A 432 11.10 37.44 -4.30
CA ASP A 432 10.16 38.20 -5.11
C ASP A 432 10.76 38.58 -6.50
N ASP A 433 11.98 38.11 -6.79
CA ASP A 433 12.75 38.43 -8.00
C ASP A 433 13.16 37.20 -8.82
N GLY A 434 12.36 36.14 -8.76
CA GLY A 434 12.60 34.92 -9.52
C GLY A 434 13.76 34.07 -9.02
N GLY A 435 14.05 34.13 -7.72
CA GLY A 435 15.08 33.31 -7.07
C GLY A 435 16.47 33.92 -7.08
N GLN A 436 16.62 35.21 -7.43
CA GLN A 436 17.92 35.89 -7.42
C GLN A 436 18.33 36.31 -6.01
N THR A 437 17.40 36.87 -5.24
CA THR A 437 17.61 37.21 -3.82
C THR A 437 16.59 36.57 -2.93
N TRP A 438 16.97 36.31 -1.67
CA TRP A 438 16.14 35.55 -0.72
C TRP A 438 16.10 36.26 0.63
N GLN A 439 14.90 36.41 1.16
CA GLN A 439 14.63 36.94 2.49
C GLN A 439 14.23 35.80 3.43
N PRO A 440 14.88 35.64 4.60
CA PRO A 440 14.49 34.66 5.56
C PRO A 440 13.07 34.88 6.08
N LEU A 441 12.29 33.81 6.19
CA LEU A 441 11.00 33.77 6.83
C LEU A 441 11.08 32.88 8.09
N GLY A 442 9.99 32.84 8.84
CA GLY A 442 9.80 31.85 9.88
C GLY A 442 9.50 30.45 9.31
N GLY A 443 9.14 29.58 10.19
CA GLY A 443 8.72 28.22 9.83
C GLY A 443 7.83 27.59 10.90
N PRO A 444 7.06 26.58 10.52
CA PRO A 444 6.21 25.84 11.45
C PRO A 444 7.07 25.03 12.44
N GLY A 445 6.55 24.81 13.63
CA GLY A 445 7.21 24.02 14.67
C GLY A 445 6.60 24.21 16.06
N PRO A 446 7.05 23.47 17.05
CA PRO A 446 8.18 22.53 16.99
C PRO A 446 7.84 21.24 16.24
N MET A 447 8.82 20.71 15.53
CA MET A 447 8.74 19.43 14.85
C MET A 447 9.65 18.42 15.51
N TYR A 448 9.25 17.16 15.43
CA TYR A 448 10.08 16.04 15.82
C TYR A 448 10.89 15.56 14.61
N GLU A 449 11.77 14.60 14.83
CA GLU A 449 12.61 14.02 13.78
C GLU A 449 11.79 13.45 12.61
N ASP A 450 12.41 13.36 11.43
CA ASP A 450 11.82 12.81 10.21
C ASP A 450 10.57 13.56 9.69
N ALA A 451 10.60 14.88 9.68
CA ALA A 451 9.54 15.66 9.06
C ALA A 451 9.56 15.51 7.52
N THR A 452 8.44 15.06 6.96
CA THR A 452 8.20 15.02 5.52
C THR A 452 7.17 16.11 5.18
N PRO A 453 7.62 17.26 4.67
CA PRO A 453 6.70 18.33 4.30
C PRO A 453 5.92 17.93 3.04
N GLY A 454 4.62 18.13 3.13
CA GLY A 454 3.74 18.09 1.97
C GLY A 454 3.69 19.45 1.26
N ARG A 455 2.69 19.60 0.42
CA ARG A 455 2.47 20.81 -0.39
C ARG A 455 2.07 22.02 0.46
N ILE A 456 2.78 23.14 0.30
CA ILE A 456 2.25 24.45 0.71
C ILE A 456 1.18 24.87 -0.29
N THR A 457 -0.04 25.09 0.20
CA THR A 457 -1.16 25.58 -0.61
C THR A 457 -1.51 26.99 -0.19
N GLU A 458 -1.55 27.91 -1.13
CA GLU A 458 -2.07 29.24 -0.93
C GLU A 458 -3.60 29.21 -1.09
N LEU A 459 -4.33 29.53 -0.01
CA LEU A 459 -5.79 29.57 0.00
C LEU A 459 -6.32 30.83 -0.67
N ARG A 460 -7.61 30.87 -1.01
CA ARG A 460 -8.22 32.02 -1.70
C ARG A 460 -8.14 33.32 -0.92
N ASP A 461 -8.12 33.24 0.40
CA ASP A 461 -7.97 34.38 1.28
C ASP A 461 -6.51 34.90 1.38
N GLY A 462 -5.57 34.25 0.67
CA GLY A 462 -4.16 34.58 0.67
C GLY A 462 -3.37 33.96 1.83
N SER A 463 -4.01 33.25 2.74
CA SER A 463 -3.31 32.49 3.77
C SER A 463 -2.64 31.23 3.17
N LEU A 464 -1.62 30.74 3.85
CA LEU A 464 -0.93 29.51 3.46
C LEU A 464 -1.34 28.38 4.41
N ILE A 465 -1.58 27.20 3.86
CA ILE A 465 -1.69 25.99 4.64
C ILE A 465 -0.60 25.00 4.23
N TRP A 466 0.08 24.44 5.24
CA TRP A 466 1.18 23.51 5.01
C TRP A 466 0.95 22.22 5.77
N PRO A 467 0.59 21.13 5.10
CA PRO A 467 0.52 19.82 5.72
C PRO A 467 1.92 19.21 5.81
N ILE A 468 2.25 18.65 6.96
CA ILE A 468 3.55 18.06 7.24
C ILE A 468 3.34 16.76 8.01
N SER A 469 3.99 15.71 7.55
CA SER A 469 4.06 14.46 8.28
C SER A 469 5.33 14.39 9.08
N TYR A 470 5.26 14.00 10.35
CA TYR A 470 6.45 13.80 11.16
C TYR A 470 6.20 12.76 12.25
N ARG A 471 7.28 12.19 12.76
CA ARG A 471 7.26 11.28 13.89
C ARG A 471 7.18 12.06 15.19
N LYS A 472 6.22 11.70 16.01
CA LYS A 472 6.15 12.04 17.43
C LYS A 472 6.63 10.83 18.23
N PRO A 473 7.31 10.97 19.37
CA PRO A 473 7.65 9.82 20.20
C PRO A 473 6.44 8.91 20.43
N GLY A 474 6.55 7.62 20.07
CA GLY A 474 5.45 6.65 20.14
C GLY A 474 4.47 6.65 18.96
N ILE A 475 4.62 7.55 17.99
CA ILE A 475 3.80 7.59 16.77
C ILE A 475 4.70 7.42 15.56
N HIS A 476 4.34 6.52 14.63
CA HIS A 476 5.23 6.23 13.51
C HIS A 476 5.29 7.37 12.51
N HIS A 477 4.19 7.75 11.92
CA HIS A 477 4.02 8.95 11.09
C HIS A 477 2.60 9.48 11.28
N ALA A 478 2.45 10.77 11.44
CA ALA A 478 1.16 11.41 11.48
C ALA A 478 1.22 12.72 10.71
N THR A 479 0.12 13.06 10.07
CA THR A 479 -0.03 14.30 9.33
C THR A 479 -0.66 15.37 10.21
N TYR A 480 -0.02 16.53 10.19
CA TYR A 480 -0.48 17.75 10.83
C TYR A 480 -0.53 18.88 9.81
N THR A 481 -1.41 19.85 10.00
CA THR A 481 -1.43 21.07 9.20
C THR A 481 -1.02 22.27 10.03
N PHE A 482 -0.35 23.20 9.39
CA PHE A 482 0.04 24.51 9.91
C PHE A 482 -0.52 25.58 8.99
N ARG A 483 -1.00 26.69 9.56
CA ARG A 483 -1.53 27.83 8.81
C ARG A 483 -0.71 29.07 9.06
N SER A 484 -0.46 29.84 8.01
CA SER A 484 0.13 31.18 8.07
C SER A 484 -0.82 32.20 7.45
N ASN A 485 -1.04 33.34 8.13
CA ASN A 485 -1.87 34.43 7.65
C ASN A 485 -1.02 35.66 7.23
N ASP A 486 0.29 35.52 7.23
CA ASP A 486 1.25 36.59 7.00
C ASP A 486 2.35 36.21 5.97
N GLY A 487 1.99 35.35 5.00
CA GLY A 487 2.88 34.95 3.91
C GLY A 487 4.05 34.04 4.34
N GLY A 488 3.90 33.30 5.41
CA GLY A 488 4.90 32.35 5.91
C GLY A 488 5.83 32.89 6.98
N VAL A 489 5.59 34.10 7.49
CA VAL A 489 6.40 34.68 8.57
C VAL A 489 6.13 33.99 9.91
N THR A 490 4.84 33.80 10.24
CA THR A 490 4.42 33.07 11.42
C THR A 490 3.45 31.94 11.08
N TRP A 491 3.44 30.90 11.90
CA TRP A 491 2.63 29.69 11.68
C TRP A 491 1.85 29.33 12.94
N SER A 492 0.67 28.76 12.74
CA SER A 492 -0.16 28.24 13.83
C SER A 492 0.50 27.07 14.57
N THR A 493 -0.08 26.69 15.68
CA THR A 493 0.17 25.36 16.28
C THR A 493 -0.29 24.25 15.34
N PRO A 494 0.29 23.03 15.43
CA PRO A 494 -0.08 21.92 14.58
C PRO A 494 -1.51 21.44 14.82
N SER A 495 -2.29 21.29 13.74
CA SER A 495 -3.61 20.67 13.75
C SER A 495 -3.52 19.24 13.24
N PRO A 496 -3.93 18.23 14.02
CA PRO A 496 -3.84 16.83 13.60
C PRO A 496 -4.86 16.50 12.49
N VAL A 497 -4.43 15.82 11.44
CA VAL A 497 -5.25 15.40 10.31
C VAL A 497 -5.57 13.90 10.39
N CYS A 498 -4.56 13.05 10.30
CA CYS A 498 -4.69 11.60 10.38
C CYS A 498 -3.34 10.94 10.72
N PRO A 499 -3.36 9.71 11.25
CA PRO A 499 -2.13 9.00 11.65
C PRO A 499 -1.39 8.34 10.48
N THR A 500 -1.26 9.03 9.36
CA THR A 500 -0.54 8.60 8.15
C THR A 500 0.23 9.76 7.55
N GLY A 501 1.01 9.54 6.50
CA GLY A 501 1.98 10.50 5.96
C GLY A 501 1.76 10.95 4.52
N GLU A 502 2.63 11.81 4.03
CA GLU A 502 2.68 12.36 2.67
C GLU A 502 1.37 13.04 2.21
N PRO A 503 1.05 14.19 2.78
CA PRO A 503 -0.21 14.87 2.57
C PRO A 503 -0.17 15.95 1.50
N SER A 504 -1.34 16.22 0.90
CA SER A 504 -1.67 17.45 0.18
C SER A 504 -3.00 18.02 0.67
N VAL A 505 -3.27 19.30 0.40
CA VAL A 505 -4.53 19.96 0.76
C VAL A 505 -5.07 20.70 -0.46
N LEU A 506 -6.35 20.49 -0.75
CA LEU A 506 -7.12 21.19 -1.77
C LEU A 506 -8.19 22.07 -1.09
N GLU A 507 -8.31 23.34 -1.50
CA GLU A 507 -9.44 24.18 -1.14
C GLU A 507 -10.54 24.06 -2.19
N LEU A 508 -11.71 23.59 -1.78
CA LEU A 508 -12.88 23.43 -2.63
C LEU A 508 -13.60 24.79 -2.85
N ALA A 509 -14.43 24.88 -3.91
CA ALA A 509 -15.22 26.05 -4.22
C ALA A 509 -16.11 26.51 -3.04
N SER A 510 -16.53 25.59 -2.20
CA SER A 510 -17.29 25.86 -0.98
C SER A 510 -16.47 26.57 0.12
N GLY A 511 -15.14 26.59 0.02
CA GLY A 511 -14.22 27.01 1.08
C GLY A 511 -13.82 25.89 2.04
N ARG A 512 -14.43 24.69 1.93
CA ARG A 512 -14.00 23.50 2.65
C ARG A 512 -12.62 23.07 2.16
N LEU A 513 -11.76 22.65 3.07
CA LEU A 513 -10.49 22.03 2.73
C LEU A 513 -10.66 20.51 2.68
N LEU A 514 -10.02 19.89 1.70
CA LEU A 514 -9.89 18.44 1.54
C LEU A 514 -8.42 18.07 1.65
N ALA A 515 -8.05 17.35 2.70
CA ALA A 515 -6.74 16.74 2.80
C ALA A 515 -6.75 15.41 2.05
N VAL A 516 -5.70 15.17 1.28
CA VAL A 516 -5.43 13.92 0.58
C VAL A 516 -4.11 13.40 1.12
N VAL A 517 -4.12 12.23 1.74
CA VAL A 517 -3.00 11.72 2.52
C VAL A 517 -2.71 10.29 2.12
N ARG A 518 -1.44 10.00 1.81
CA ARG A 518 -1.01 8.63 1.55
C ARG A 518 -1.03 7.81 2.83
N ASN A 519 -1.70 6.68 2.82
CA ASN A 519 -1.58 5.66 3.84
C ASN A 519 -0.58 4.59 3.38
N ASN A 520 0.68 4.76 3.74
CA ASN A 520 1.76 3.86 3.35
C ASN A 520 2.15 2.86 4.44
N GLN A 521 1.39 2.81 5.52
CA GLN A 521 1.69 1.93 6.64
C GLN A 521 0.42 1.49 7.33
N MET A 522 0.42 0.25 7.81
CA MET A 522 -0.60 -0.19 8.75
C MET A 522 -0.44 0.60 10.05
N SER A 523 -1.44 1.41 10.35
CA SER A 523 -1.48 2.12 11.61
C SER A 523 -1.64 1.14 12.76
N LYS A 524 -0.66 1.04 13.62
CA LYS A 524 -0.71 0.14 14.79
C LYS A 524 -1.66 0.72 15.83
N PRO A 525 -2.45 -0.10 16.51
CA PRO A 525 -3.41 0.39 17.50
C PRO A 525 -2.79 1.30 18.55
N GLY A 526 -1.61 0.99 19.07
CA GLY A 526 -0.91 1.82 20.04
C GLY A 526 -0.49 3.19 19.49
N HIS A 527 -0.12 3.27 18.21
CA HIS A 527 0.25 4.52 17.57
C HIS A 527 -0.95 5.37 17.25
N VAL A 528 -2.02 4.76 16.77
CA VAL A 528 -3.30 5.46 16.53
C VAL A 528 -3.83 6.03 17.83
N ARG A 529 -3.78 5.25 18.92
CA ARG A 529 -4.18 5.69 20.25
C ARG A 529 -3.36 6.90 20.73
N ALA A 530 -2.04 6.85 20.60
CA ALA A 530 -1.17 7.97 20.96
C ALA A 530 -1.42 9.21 20.12
N PHE A 531 -1.78 9.07 18.83
CA PHE A 531 -2.16 10.18 17.96
C PHE A 531 -3.41 10.92 18.47
N PHE A 532 -4.41 10.16 18.93
CA PHE A 532 -5.66 10.73 19.45
C PHE A 532 -5.59 11.10 20.94
N GLU A 533 -4.38 11.06 21.56
CA GLU A 533 -4.13 11.51 22.95
C GLU A 533 -5.05 10.88 23.98
N ASP A 534 -5.05 9.59 24.15
CA ASP A 534 -5.80 8.80 25.14
C ASP A 534 -7.23 9.29 25.55
N GLU A 535 -7.55 10.56 25.30
CA GLU A 535 -8.84 11.18 25.63
C GLU A 535 -9.97 10.76 24.67
N HIS A 536 -9.62 10.11 23.56
CA HIS A 536 -10.56 9.75 22.51
C HIS A 536 -10.51 8.24 22.21
N GLU A 537 -10.60 7.41 23.23
CA GLU A 537 -10.55 5.95 23.10
C GLU A 537 -11.52 5.41 22.04
N ASP A 538 -12.70 6.00 21.91
CA ASP A 538 -13.68 5.59 20.91
C ASP A 538 -13.24 5.91 19.47
N ARG A 539 -12.48 7.00 19.27
CA ARG A 539 -12.01 7.41 17.93
C ARG A 539 -10.92 6.48 17.41
N TRP A 540 -9.94 6.11 18.25
CA TRP A 540 -8.93 5.17 17.82
C TRP A 540 -9.48 3.74 17.66
N ARG A 541 -10.46 3.35 18.45
CA ARG A 541 -11.18 2.07 18.27
C ARG A 541 -11.92 2.04 16.94
N LEU A 542 -12.64 3.11 16.62
CA LEU A 542 -13.30 3.23 15.32
C LEU A 542 -12.29 3.20 14.17
N TRP A 543 -11.19 3.92 14.30
CA TRP A 543 -10.11 3.88 13.33
C TRP A 543 -9.55 2.47 13.15
N HIS A 544 -9.22 1.82 14.24
CA HIS A 544 -8.70 0.44 14.21
C HIS A 544 -9.72 -0.55 13.67
N MET A 545 -10.98 -0.44 14.04
CA MET A 545 -12.06 -1.28 13.52
C MET A 545 -12.30 -1.05 12.02
N GLN A 546 -12.13 0.15 11.55
CA GLN A 546 -12.41 0.52 10.16
C GLN A 546 -11.18 0.32 9.25
N TYR A 547 -9.98 0.60 9.72
CA TYR A 547 -8.76 0.65 8.91
C TYR A 547 -7.62 -0.24 9.41
N GLY A 548 -7.69 -0.72 10.64
CA GLY A 548 -6.68 -1.56 11.27
C GLY A 548 -7.07 -3.03 11.37
N ARG A 549 -8.19 -3.44 10.79
CA ARG A 549 -8.61 -4.84 10.79
C ARG A 549 -7.76 -5.61 9.80
N ALA A 550 -7.02 -6.56 10.30
CA ALA A 550 -6.17 -7.40 9.48
C ALA A 550 -6.95 -8.41 8.61
N ASP A 551 -8.23 -8.61 8.88
CA ASP A 551 -9.15 -9.38 8.05
C ASP A 551 -9.85 -8.53 6.97
N SER A 552 -9.55 -7.23 6.89
CA SER A 552 -10.02 -6.36 5.81
C SER A 552 -8.88 -6.11 4.83
N LEU A 553 -9.18 -6.15 3.53
CA LEU A 553 -8.26 -5.73 2.46
C LEU A 553 -7.66 -4.35 2.72
N GLU A 554 -8.40 -3.54 3.45
CA GLU A 554 -8.10 -2.16 3.75
C GLU A 554 -6.93 -1.96 4.69
N SER A 555 -6.64 -2.95 5.55
CA SER A 555 -5.56 -2.85 6.53
C SER A 555 -4.20 -3.27 5.99
N LEU A 556 -4.18 -4.05 4.92
CA LEU A 556 -2.97 -4.70 4.41
C LEU A 556 -2.26 -3.93 3.31
N HIS A 557 -2.91 -2.91 2.74
CA HIS A 557 -2.43 -2.26 1.53
C HIS A 557 -2.39 -0.75 1.65
N ASN A 558 -1.43 -0.17 0.94
CA ASN A 558 -1.37 1.26 0.73
C ASN A 558 -2.68 1.75 0.13
N ASN A 559 -3.15 2.88 0.60
CA ASN A 559 -4.29 3.59 0.02
C ASN A 559 -4.19 5.10 0.24
N VAL A 560 -5.13 5.83 -0.32
CA VAL A 560 -5.29 7.27 -0.11
C VAL A 560 -6.38 7.50 0.93
N MET A 561 -6.07 8.32 1.93
CA MET A 561 -7.00 8.78 2.94
C MET A 561 -7.43 10.22 2.66
N LEU A 562 -8.67 10.53 2.96
CA LEU A 562 -9.24 11.87 2.85
C LEU A 562 -9.67 12.36 4.23
N ALA A 563 -9.56 13.66 4.46
CA ALA A 563 -10.14 14.33 5.63
C ALA A 563 -10.65 15.72 5.23
N ASP A 564 -11.70 16.19 5.90
CA ASP A 564 -12.34 17.47 5.64
C ASP A 564 -12.08 18.48 6.75
N SER A 565 -11.96 19.76 6.40
CA SER A 565 -11.95 20.88 7.34
C SER A 565 -12.84 22.00 6.86
N ASP A 566 -13.75 22.46 7.72
CA ASP A 566 -14.66 23.59 7.46
C ASP A 566 -14.20 24.88 8.17
N ASP A 567 -13.09 24.83 8.89
CA ASP A 567 -12.56 25.93 9.71
C ASP A 567 -11.16 26.40 9.28
N GLY A 568 -10.84 26.17 8.00
CA GLY A 568 -9.55 26.59 7.40
C GLY A 568 -8.34 25.81 7.91
N GLY A 569 -8.52 24.56 8.29
CA GLY A 569 -7.45 23.67 8.74
C GLY A 569 -7.18 23.71 10.24
N ALA A 570 -8.02 24.36 11.04
CA ALA A 570 -7.89 24.38 12.48
C ALA A 570 -8.34 23.05 13.12
N SER A 571 -9.29 22.37 12.50
CA SER A 571 -9.68 21.00 12.85
C SER A 571 -10.01 20.18 11.62
N TRP A 572 -9.88 18.85 11.74
CA TRP A 572 -10.12 17.91 10.66
C TRP A 572 -11.08 16.82 11.09
N THR A 573 -12.01 16.47 10.21
CA THR A 573 -13.09 15.52 10.45
C THR A 573 -13.29 14.60 9.24
N ASN A 574 -14.23 13.67 9.34
CA ASN A 574 -14.64 12.80 8.24
C ASN A 574 -13.45 12.08 7.55
N VAL A 575 -12.54 11.55 8.37
CA VAL A 575 -11.42 10.76 7.84
C VAL A 575 -11.96 9.49 7.21
N ARG A 576 -11.62 9.28 5.92
CA ARG A 576 -12.15 8.19 5.11
C ARG A 576 -11.18 7.78 4.03
N LYS A 577 -11.46 6.65 3.37
CA LYS A 577 -10.70 6.23 2.19
C LYS A 577 -11.07 7.07 0.96
N GLY A 578 -10.05 7.41 0.18
CA GLY A 578 -10.19 8.06 -1.12
C GLY A 578 -10.22 7.08 -2.29
N CYS A 579 -9.79 5.85 -2.08
CA CYS A 579 -9.78 4.80 -3.09
C CYS A 579 -9.90 3.42 -2.44
N HIS A 580 -10.29 2.41 -3.21
CA HIS A 580 -10.65 1.08 -2.72
C HIS A 580 -9.81 -0.05 -3.31
N GLY A 581 -8.91 0.26 -4.24
CA GLY A 581 -8.02 -0.72 -4.86
C GLY A 581 -6.83 -1.07 -3.98
N LEU A 582 -6.04 -2.02 -4.46
CA LEU A 582 -4.79 -2.44 -3.85
C LEU A 582 -3.65 -1.49 -4.22
N GLY A 583 -2.81 -1.14 -3.24
CA GLY A 583 -1.60 -0.38 -3.51
C GLY A 583 -1.82 1.01 -4.10
N GLU A 584 -3.02 1.57 -3.96
CA GLU A 584 -3.33 2.93 -4.35
C GLU A 584 -2.72 3.92 -3.36
N MET A 585 -1.89 4.82 -3.84
CA MET A 585 -1.14 5.74 -3.00
C MET A 585 -0.77 7.04 -3.71
N HIS A 586 -0.17 7.99 -3.00
CA HIS A 586 0.27 9.28 -3.53
C HIS A 586 -0.85 10.03 -4.26
N GLY A 587 -1.98 10.20 -3.56
CA GLY A 587 -3.12 10.89 -4.13
C GLY A 587 -2.91 12.39 -4.25
N SER A 588 -3.42 12.97 -5.33
CA SER A 588 -3.69 14.41 -5.43
C SER A 588 -5.09 14.63 -6.02
N ALA A 589 -5.76 15.69 -5.62
CA ALA A 589 -7.12 15.93 -6.04
C ALA A 589 -7.27 17.32 -6.67
N VAL A 590 -8.20 17.41 -7.62
CA VAL A 590 -8.66 18.68 -8.17
C VAL A 590 -10.19 18.74 -8.13
N GLU A 591 -10.75 19.95 -8.02
CA GLU A 591 -12.18 20.19 -8.17
C GLU A 591 -12.47 20.78 -9.56
N LEU A 592 -13.36 20.14 -10.28
CA LEU A 592 -13.81 20.63 -11.59
C LEU A 592 -14.79 21.80 -11.44
N PRO A 593 -14.98 22.63 -12.50
CA PRO A 593 -15.93 23.73 -12.47
C PRO A 593 -17.38 23.32 -12.18
N ASP A 594 -17.74 22.05 -12.41
CA ASP A 594 -19.05 21.47 -12.12
C ASP A 594 -19.16 20.89 -10.69
N GLY A 595 -18.14 21.05 -9.85
CA GLY A 595 -18.10 20.61 -8.46
C GLY A 595 -17.69 19.17 -8.24
N ARG A 596 -17.41 18.40 -9.30
CA ARG A 596 -16.86 17.05 -9.16
C ARG A 596 -15.41 17.12 -8.67
N ILE A 597 -15.05 16.17 -7.81
CA ILE A 597 -13.66 15.99 -7.40
C ILE A 597 -13.05 14.86 -8.23
N VAL A 598 -11.89 15.11 -8.81
CA VAL A 598 -11.07 14.10 -9.48
C VAL A 598 -9.87 13.80 -8.59
N LEU A 599 -9.75 12.56 -8.14
CA LEU A 599 -8.63 12.05 -7.38
C LEU A 599 -7.72 11.28 -8.34
N MET A 600 -6.54 11.78 -8.56
CA MET A 600 -5.47 11.06 -9.22
C MET A 600 -4.65 10.35 -8.16
N HIS A 601 -4.25 9.13 -8.45
CA HIS A 601 -3.45 8.33 -7.54
C HIS A 601 -2.57 7.34 -8.30
N VAL A 602 -1.43 7.04 -7.70
CA VAL A 602 -0.53 6.01 -8.17
C VAL A 602 -1.11 4.65 -7.78
N HIS A 603 -1.05 3.68 -8.67
CA HIS A 603 -1.40 2.29 -8.40
C HIS A 603 -0.16 1.41 -8.52
N ARG A 604 0.22 0.74 -7.42
CA ARG A 604 1.47 -0.02 -7.29
C ARG A 604 1.28 -1.51 -7.03
N VAL A 605 0.14 -2.05 -7.38
CA VAL A 605 -0.08 -3.51 -7.32
C VAL A 605 -0.29 -4.04 -8.73
N PRO A 606 0.34 -5.11 -9.08
CA PRO A 606 1.48 -5.71 -8.41
C PRO A 606 2.68 -4.77 -8.42
N TRP A 607 3.55 -4.90 -7.42
CA TRP A 607 4.67 -4.00 -7.16
C TRP A 607 5.26 -3.37 -8.43
N LEU A 608 5.13 -2.03 -8.50
CA LEU A 608 5.78 -1.17 -9.47
C LEU A 608 5.20 -1.14 -10.91
N HIS A 609 4.01 -1.68 -11.20
CA HIS A 609 3.67 -1.94 -12.60
C HIS A 609 2.27 -1.50 -13.07
N SER A 610 1.54 -0.71 -12.30
CA SER A 610 0.14 -0.44 -12.65
C SER A 610 -0.16 0.99 -13.06
N GLY A 611 0.77 1.91 -12.90
CA GLY A 611 0.67 3.26 -13.45
C GLY A 611 -0.21 4.22 -12.66
N GLU A 612 -0.43 5.38 -13.24
CA GLU A 612 -1.26 6.45 -12.69
C GLU A 612 -2.72 6.28 -13.11
N ARG A 613 -3.61 6.42 -12.13
CA ARG A 613 -5.06 6.31 -12.31
C ARG A 613 -5.78 7.54 -11.77
N ALA A 614 -7.02 7.72 -12.21
CA ALA A 614 -7.90 8.74 -11.66
C ALA A 614 -9.32 8.22 -11.47
N ARG A 615 -10.01 8.74 -10.45
CA ARG A 615 -11.42 8.47 -10.15
C ARG A 615 -12.16 9.78 -9.91
N VAL A 616 -13.48 9.76 -10.11
CA VAL A 616 -14.35 10.93 -10.01
C VAL A 616 -15.34 10.74 -8.86
N SER A 617 -15.53 11.78 -8.07
CA SER A 617 -16.57 11.85 -7.03
C SER A 617 -17.49 13.04 -7.30
N ARG A 618 -18.80 12.84 -7.06
CA ARG A 618 -19.85 13.85 -7.21
C ARG A 618 -20.37 14.41 -5.88
N ASP A 619 -19.93 13.83 -4.78
CA ASP A 619 -20.41 14.15 -3.44
C ASP A 619 -19.31 14.61 -2.48
N GLY A 620 -18.30 15.24 -3.06
CA GLY A 620 -17.20 15.81 -2.28
C GLY A 620 -16.19 14.79 -1.74
N GLY A 621 -16.04 13.63 -2.42
CA GLY A 621 -15.09 12.59 -2.06
C GLY A 621 -15.63 11.58 -1.05
N ASN A 622 -16.96 11.44 -0.88
CA ASN A 622 -17.56 10.43 -0.02
C ASN A 622 -17.88 9.14 -0.78
N ALA A 623 -18.26 9.25 -2.05
CA ALA A 623 -18.40 8.12 -2.96
C ALA A 623 -17.72 8.41 -4.31
N TRP A 624 -17.38 7.36 -5.02
CA TRP A 624 -16.66 7.41 -6.29
C TRP A 624 -17.48 6.79 -7.40
N ASP A 625 -17.47 7.44 -8.56
CA ASP A 625 -18.10 6.92 -9.77
C ASP A 625 -17.46 5.57 -10.18
N ARG A 626 -18.15 4.81 -11.02
CA ARG A 626 -17.67 3.49 -11.46
C ARG A 626 -16.56 3.56 -12.52
N GLU A 627 -16.29 4.76 -13.04
CA GLU A 627 -15.22 4.95 -14.00
C GLU A 627 -13.85 5.02 -13.32
N THR A 628 -12.89 4.32 -13.90
CA THR A 628 -11.47 4.49 -13.60
C THR A 628 -10.75 4.95 -14.85
N TYR A 629 -10.02 6.04 -14.76
CA TYR A 629 -9.22 6.61 -15.86
C TYR A 629 -7.77 6.15 -15.70
N TYR A 630 -7.17 5.64 -16.76
CA TYR A 630 -5.81 5.15 -16.81
C TYR A 630 -4.95 6.16 -17.56
N LEU A 631 -4.16 6.93 -16.81
CA LEU A 631 -3.32 7.98 -17.36
C LEU A 631 -1.99 7.43 -17.86
N SER A 632 -1.44 6.41 -17.20
CA SER A 632 -0.36 5.60 -17.75
C SER A 632 -0.94 4.58 -18.72
N THR A 633 -0.35 4.48 -19.88
CA THR A 633 -0.85 3.69 -21.02
C THR A 633 -0.24 2.32 -21.12
N VAL A 634 0.76 2.06 -20.31
CA VAL A 634 1.42 0.75 -20.13
C VAL A 634 1.68 0.54 -18.65
N PRO A 635 1.81 -0.71 -18.21
CA PRO A 635 2.24 -0.99 -16.85
C PRO A 635 3.65 -0.44 -16.61
N THR A 636 3.76 0.57 -15.76
CA THR A 636 5.03 1.23 -15.42
C THR A 636 5.12 1.46 -13.92
N TYR A 637 6.32 1.72 -13.43
CA TYR A 637 6.49 2.27 -12.09
C TYR A 637 6.06 3.73 -12.11
N PRO A 638 4.89 4.04 -11.58
CA PRO A 638 4.49 5.42 -11.51
C PRO A 638 5.24 6.07 -10.36
N GLU A 639 5.78 7.23 -10.64
CA GLU A 639 6.20 8.16 -9.61
C GLU A 639 5.00 9.02 -9.18
N TYR A 640 5.27 10.05 -8.42
CA TYR A 640 4.23 10.99 -8.06
C TYR A 640 3.66 11.69 -9.28
N SER A 641 2.37 12.03 -9.23
CA SER A 641 1.77 12.94 -10.19
C SER A 641 1.44 14.29 -9.56
N THR A 642 1.41 15.32 -10.38
CA THR A 642 0.89 16.63 -10.01
C THR A 642 -0.17 17.08 -10.98
N ASN A 643 -1.20 17.75 -10.47
CA ASN A 643 -2.43 17.98 -11.19
C ASN A 643 -2.99 19.38 -10.93
N CYS A 644 -3.54 20.01 -11.98
CA CYS A 644 -4.36 21.22 -11.84
C CYS A 644 -5.48 21.25 -12.89
N VAL A 645 -6.54 21.95 -12.60
CA VAL A 645 -7.54 22.31 -13.60
C VAL A 645 -7.03 23.55 -14.32
N LEU A 646 -6.94 23.47 -15.65
CA LEU A 646 -6.51 24.58 -16.46
C LEU A 646 -7.56 25.70 -16.49
N PRO A 647 -7.15 26.97 -16.34
CA PRO A 647 -8.06 28.09 -16.61
C PRO A 647 -8.47 28.11 -18.09
N PRO A 648 -9.62 28.68 -18.42
CA PRO A 648 -10.15 28.66 -19.78
C PRO A 648 -9.16 29.18 -20.86
N GLU A 649 -8.30 30.13 -20.50
CA GLU A 649 -7.29 30.74 -21.38
C GLU A 649 -6.18 29.74 -21.78
N LEU A 650 -5.90 28.76 -20.94
CA LEU A 650 -4.92 27.70 -21.18
C LEU A 650 -5.56 26.37 -21.58
N ALA A 651 -6.88 26.27 -21.54
CA ALA A 651 -7.67 25.09 -21.85
C ALA A 651 -8.38 25.20 -23.22
N ASP A 652 -7.97 26.09 -24.11
CA ASP A 652 -8.60 26.34 -25.42
C ASP A 652 -10.11 26.67 -25.31
N GLY A 653 -10.52 27.25 -24.18
CA GLY A 653 -11.91 27.55 -23.87
C GLY A 653 -12.72 26.35 -23.34
N GLU A 654 -12.10 25.19 -23.20
CA GLU A 654 -12.73 23.93 -22.74
C GLU A 654 -12.75 23.85 -21.22
N PRO A 655 -13.90 23.95 -20.53
CA PRO A 655 -13.96 23.89 -19.08
C PRO A 655 -13.64 22.48 -18.57
N GLY A 656 -12.97 22.42 -17.41
CA GLY A 656 -12.66 21.15 -16.74
C GLY A 656 -11.50 20.36 -17.36
N MET A 657 -10.69 20.99 -18.20
CA MET A 657 -9.45 20.41 -18.69
C MET A 657 -8.46 20.27 -17.53
N ILE A 658 -7.94 19.08 -17.31
CA ILE A 658 -6.94 18.78 -16.31
C ILE A 658 -5.59 18.68 -16.99
N LEU A 659 -4.58 19.31 -16.41
CA LEU A 659 -3.18 19.04 -16.70
C LEU A 659 -2.64 18.13 -15.61
N THR A 660 -2.18 16.96 -16.02
CA THR A 660 -1.47 16.00 -15.17
C THR A 660 -0.04 15.87 -15.67
N VAL A 661 0.95 16.06 -14.81
CA VAL A 661 2.32 15.63 -15.10
C VAL A 661 2.57 14.35 -14.31
N LEU A 662 3.00 13.33 -15.02
CA LEU A 662 3.30 12.02 -14.45
C LEU A 662 4.66 11.53 -14.94
N GLY A 663 5.31 10.70 -14.12
CA GLY A 663 6.56 10.04 -14.43
C GLY A 663 6.35 8.55 -14.60
N ASP A 664 6.79 8.05 -15.73
CA ASP A 664 6.78 6.62 -16.01
C ASP A 664 8.22 6.11 -16.06
N ARG A 665 8.59 5.26 -15.09
CA ARG A 665 9.86 4.52 -15.14
C ARG A 665 9.61 3.15 -15.78
N PRO A 666 10.30 2.83 -16.89
CA PRO A 666 10.30 1.47 -17.40
C PRO A 666 10.88 0.52 -16.35
N GLN A 667 10.18 -0.57 -16.07
CA GLN A 667 10.59 -1.48 -14.99
C GLN A 667 11.47 -2.63 -15.47
N SER A 668 12.31 -3.10 -14.58
CA SER A 668 13.13 -4.32 -14.51
C SER A 668 13.81 -4.83 -15.78
N VAL A 669 13.12 -4.90 -16.91
CA VAL A 669 13.68 -5.32 -18.21
C VAL A 669 14.39 -4.15 -18.91
N HIS A 670 14.08 -2.91 -18.51
CA HIS A 670 14.61 -1.69 -19.12
C HIS A 670 15.11 -0.69 -18.07
N ALA A 671 15.70 -1.16 -16.99
CA ALA A 671 16.24 -0.32 -15.91
C ALA A 671 17.33 0.67 -16.38
N ASP A 672 17.84 0.48 -17.58
CA ASP A 672 18.81 1.34 -18.27
C ASP A 672 18.14 2.49 -19.06
N ARG A 673 16.82 2.48 -19.22
CA ARG A 673 16.11 3.59 -19.88
C ARG A 673 15.80 4.70 -18.87
N PRO A 674 16.03 5.97 -19.24
CA PRO A 674 15.66 7.07 -18.38
C PRO A 674 14.14 7.13 -18.17
N PRO A 675 13.68 7.57 -17.01
CA PRO A 675 12.27 7.83 -16.78
C PRO A 675 11.75 8.87 -17.77
N LEU A 676 10.50 8.72 -18.17
CA LEU A 676 9.82 9.64 -19.07
C LEU A 676 8.85 10.49 -18.27
N LEU A 677 9.05 11.83 -18.32
CA LEU A 677 8.06 12.77 -17.82
C LEU A 677 7.12 13.20 -18.93
N GLN A 678 5.83 13.07 -18.67
CA GLN A 678 4.78 13.42 -19.59
C GLN A 678 3.81 14.44 -18.96
N ALA A 679 3.45 15.45 -19.72
CA ALA A 679 2.29 16.28 -19.45
C ALA A 679 1.11 15.69 -20.23
N VAL A 680 0.03 15.39 -19.56
CA VAL A 680 -1.21 14.86 -20.14
C VAL A 680 -2.32 15.88 -19.91
N ARG A 681 -2.91 16.37 -20.98
CA ARG A 681 -4.10 17.24 -20.96
C ARG A 681 -5.31 16.37 -21.26
N TRP A 682 -6.23 16.28 -20.34
CA TRP A 682 -7.36 15.37 -20.45
C TRP A 682 -8.58 15.87 -19.68
N ARG A 683 -9.74 15.25 -19.92
CA ARG A 683 -10.98 15.53 -19.18
C ARG A 683 -11.68 14.22 -18.87
N PRO A 684 -12.24 14.09 -17.66
CA PRO A 684 -13.17 13.00 -17.41
C PRO A 684 -14.46 13.19 -18.25
N LEU A 685 -15.22 12.11 -18.37
CA LEU A 685 -16.51 12.15 -19.08
C LEU A 685 -17.40 13.28 -18.57
N PRO A 686 -18.20 13.91 -19.44
CA PRO A 686 -19.20 14.88 -19.01
C PRO A 686 -20.20 14.26 -18.03
N LEU A 687 -20.77 15.08 -17.15
CA LEU A 687 -21.70 14.65 -16.12
C LEU A 687 -22.90 13.86 -16.68
N GLU A 688 -23.43 14.28 -17.82
CA GLU A 688 -24.58 13.66 -18.49
C GLU A 688 -24.24 12.28 -19.09
N ALA A 689 -23.02 12.08 -19.55
CA ALA A 689 -22.58 10.81 -20.10
C ALA A 689 -22.28 9.75 -19.04
N ALA A 690 -22.05 10.17 -17.83
CA ALA A 690 -21.71 9.28 -16.72
C ALA A 690 -22.95 8.63 -16.04
N THR A 691 -24.19 9.05 -16.38
CA THR A 691 -25.44 8.57 -15.78
C THR A 691 -26.15 7.48 -16.58
N THR A 692 -25.71 7.18 -17.78
CA THR A 692 -26.24 6.12 -18.62
C THR A 692 -25.36 4.89 -18.57
#